data_1723a01b90f3506a437f76a2f9ac572a
#
_entry.id   1723a01b90f3506a437f76a2f9ac572a
#
_cell.length_a   1.000
_cell.length_b   1.000
_cell.length_c   1.000
_cell.angle_alpha   90.00
_cell.angle_beta   90.00
_cell.angle_gamma   90.00
#
_symmetry.space_group_name_H-M   'P 1'
#
loop_
_entity.id
_entity.type
_entity.pdbx_description
1 polymer ?
#
loop_
_entity_poly.entity_id
_entity_poly.type
_entity_poly.pdbx_seq_one_letter_code
_entity_poly.pdbx_strand_id
1 'polypeptide(L)'
;MTADRSNTLSPLFHPTSLAIIGASNDAARIGGRPLRYTRDAGFAGRIYPINPNRELVQGLPAFDNITDVPEPVDTAIIAVPAASVVETAEACAAAGVKAAVIFSAGFAEMGESGRQQQAALSNIAHSSGMRIVGPNCLGVYNAEHGFFGTFTSTIEAGWPKPGTVGLVSQSGAYGSHLSLLATLRGIGIRFWLTTGNECDVDVAETIGWLAQQAGVSVIVAYAEGISDRDRFFAALVLAHQQGKPVIFQKVGRTGVGAAAVRSHTASLAGTDAVYDGVFRQFGVYRARDTEEMLDVAYAASFGILPASRRIGLMSISGGVGVQMADEAVERGLEVTPMSAVAQTRLKTLLPFASPRNPVDITAQAFNNPELVGANLEVMLEEETYDSIVAFFTFVGAAKTMVDPISETLRLAKEAHPSCLLILSIVGPKEVVSRYEESGCPVFEDPTRAVRAVDALSRFSEAFARRAPSMTIAGQSETHLPPSPISEVVAKRLLSDAGLPVVNERVCVTADEAVAAAIELGLPVALKIASPDIVHKTEFGGVELALNTTTDVRNAFVAVTGRTKMAHPEARLEGVLVSPMVTGGVETIFGVQDDPTFGPVVMFGLGGIFVETLNDVSFRVAPFDEEEAHRMMRELQGFGVLDGARGLPRCDLDALASALAALSRFAAQHSGQLESAELNPVVALPAGQGLIGLDAVIVAKA
;
A
#
# COMPACT_ATOMS: atom_id res chain seq x y z
N MET A 1 -25.55 -8.43 -12.28
CA MET A 1 -26.12 -7.60 -11.22
C MET A 1 -25.38 -7.95 -9.94
N THR A 2 -24.28 -7.28 -9.64
CA THR A 2 -23.59 -7.38 -8.33
C THR A 2 -24.45 -6.57 -7.35
N ALA A 3 -25.21 -7.27 -6.49
CA ALA A 3 -25.87 -6.64 -5.37
C ALA A 3 -24.81 -5.83 -4.60
N ASP A 4 -25.17 -4.62 -4.21
CA ASP A 4 -24.33 -3.73 -3.41
C ASP A 4 -23.93 -4.45 -2.10
N ARG A 5 -22.75 -5.09 -2.11
CA ARG A 5 -22.21 -5.83 -0.95
C ARG A 5 -21.75 -4.88 0.16
N SER A 6 -21.71 -3.57 -0.09
CA SER A 6 -21.16 -2.58 0.83
C SER A 6 -21.85 -2.51 2.20
N ASN A 7 -23.12 -2.92 2.28
CA ASN A 7 -23.89 -2.89 3.53
C ASN A 7 -24.00 -4.27 4.22
N THR A 8 -23.42 -5.32 3.65
CA THR A 8 -23.58 -6.69 4.16
C THR A 8 -22.77 -6.98 5.43
N LEU A 9 -21.74 -6.17 5.75
CA LEU A 9 -20.97 -6.30 6.99
C LEU A 9 -21.59 -5.56 8.20
N SER A 10 -22.67 -4.79 7.99
CA SER A 10 -23.31 -4.06 9.07
C SER A 10 -23.72 -4.96 10.26
N PRO A 11 -24.25 -6.18 10.06
CA PRO A 11 -24.57 -7.06 11.20
C PRO A 11 -23.35 -7.45 12.05
N LEU A 12 -22.15 -7.51 11.46
CA LEU A 12 -20.91 -7.81 12.20
C LEU A 12 -20.50 -6.69 13.15
N PHE A 13 -20.81 -5.44 12.83
CA PHE A 13 -20.37 -4.30 13.62
C PHE A 13 -21.51 -3.59 14.39
N HIS A 14 -22.73 -3.72 13.91
CA HIS A 14 -23.92 -3.08 14.47
C HIS A 14 -25.06 -4.10 14.75
N PRO A 15 -24.77 -5.22 15.44
CA PRO A 15 -25.82 -6.17 15.75
C PRO A 15 -26.82 -5.56 16.75
N THR A 16 -28.09 -5.91 16.61
CA THR A 16 -29.14 -5.64 17.60
C THR A 16 -29.43 -6.88 18.44
N SER A 17 -28.99 -8.05 17.97
CA SER A 17 -29.10 -9.33 18.65
C SER A 17 -27.86 -10.17 18.40
N LEU A 18 -27.38 -10.83 19.46
CA LEU A 18 -26.16 -11.63 19.50
C LEU A 18 -26.45 -13.01 20.08
N ALA A 19 -26.13 -14.07 19.34
CA ALA A 19 -26.04 -15.43 19.91
C ALA A 19 -24.58 -15.80 20.19
N ILE A 20 -24.34 -16.52 21.29
CA ILE A 20 -23.00 -17.03 21.63
C ILE A 20 -23.10 -18.54 21.78
N ILE A 21 -22.65 -19.29 20.76
CA ILE A 21 -22.74 -20.74 20.69
C ILE A 21 -21.49 -21.34 21.31
N GLY A 22 -21.69 -22.22 22.30
CA GLY A 22 -20.62 -22.66 23.20
C GLY A 22 -20.39 -21.68 24.36
N ALA A 23 -21.43 -20.91 24.72
CA ALA A 23 -21.37 -19.95 25.82
C ALA A 23 -21.01 -20.65 27.17
N SER A 24 -20.18 -19.99 27.98
CA SER A 24 -19.66 -20.54 29.24
C SER A 24 -20.01 -19.69 30.45
N ASN A 25 -20.37 -20.34 31.57
CA ASN A 25 -20.47 -19.67 32.86
C ASN A 25 -19.14 -19.15 33.40
N ASP A 26 -18.04 -19.78 33.01
CA ASP A 26 -16.71 -19.30 33.33
C ASP A 26 -16.37 -18.11 32.38
N ALA A 27 -16.45 -16.92 32.96
CA ALA A 27 -16.24 -15.67 32.24
C ALA A 27 -14.78 -15.46 31.72
N ALA A 28 -13.84 -16.33 32.13
CA ALA A 28 -12.45 -16.29 31.65
C ALA A 28 -12.21 -17.21 30.43
N ARG A 29 -13.14 -18.08 30.10
CA ARG A 29 -13.05 -18.98 28.94
C ARG A 29 -13.41 -18.28 27.62
N ILE A 30 -12.96 -18.87 26.50
CA ILE A 30 -13.20 -18.36 25.14
C ILE A 30 -14.69 -18.09 24.90
N GLY A 31 -15.60 -19.02 25.26
CA GLY A 31 -17.05 -18.82 25.09
C GLY A 31 -17.69 -17.97 26.20
N GLY A 32 -16.96 -17.60 27.27
CA GLY A 32 -17.48 -16.77 28.35
C GLY A 32 -17.13 -15.29 28.23
N ARG A 33 -15.94 -14.97 27.67
CA ARG A 33 -15.46 -13.61 27.51
C ARG A 33 -16.35 -12.72 26.64
N PRO A 34 -16.82 -13.13 25.44
CA PRO A 34 -17.66 -12.29 24.61
C PRO A 34 -18.94 -11.85 25.31
N LEU A 35 -19.55 -12.74 26.08
CA LEU A 35 -20.75 -12.44 26.86
C LEU A 35 -20.46 -11.42 27.97
N ARG A 36 -19.41 -11.68 28.77
CA ARG A 36 -18.98 -10.77 29.82
C ARG A 36 -18.64 -9.37 29.24
N TYR A 37 -17.76 -9.32 28.24
CA TYR A 37 -17.30 -8.05 27.67
C TYR A 37 -18.43 -7.24 27.07
N THR A 38 -19.29 -7.87 26.26
CA THR A 38 -20.42 -7.18 25.64
C THR A 38 -21.41 -6.64 26.67
N ARG A 39 -21.70 -7.41 27.73
CA ARG A 39 -22.55 -6.95 28.81
C ARG A 39 -21.90 -5.83 29.63
N ASP A 40 -20.63 -6.01 30.03
CA ASP A 40 -19.93 -5.05 30.90
C ASP A 40 -19.67 -3.72 30.17
N ALA A 41 -19.59 -3.73 28.83
CA ALA A 41 -19.49 -2.53 27.98
C ALA A 41 -20.84 -1.82 27.75
N GLY A 42 -21.95 -2.34 28.26
CA GLY A 42 -23.27 -1.71 28.16
C GLY A 42 -23.96 -1.87 26.80
N PHE A 43 -23.74 -2.98 26.11
CA PHE A 43 -24.42 -3.28 24.86
C PHE A 43 -25.94 -3.28 25.04
N ALA A 44 -26.63 -2.48 24.24
CA ALA A 44 -28.08 -2.29 24.35
C ALA A 44 -28.90 -3.40 23.64
N GLY A 45 -28.26 -4.24 22.82
CA GLY A 45 -28.93 -5.34 22.11
C GLY A 45 -29.18 -6.56 23.00
N ARG A 46 -29.87 -7.55 22.42
CA ARG A 46 -30.19 -8.80 23.09
C ARG A 46 -29.06 -9.80 22.96
N ILE A 47 -28.79 -10.54 24.04
CA ILE A 47 -27.74 -11.58 24.07
C ILE A 47 -28.39 -12.92 24.38
N TYR A 48 -28.16 -13.91 23.52
CA TYR A 48 -28.68 -15.26 23.61
C TYR A 48 -27.53 -16.26 23.78
N PRO A 49 -27.23 -16.70 25.04
CA PRO A 49 -26.27 -17.78 25.24
C PRO A 49 -26.84 -19.11 24.74
N ILE A 50 -26.06 -19.85 23.94
CA ILE A 50 -26.43 -21.18 23.45
C ILE A 50 -25.53 -22.21 24.15
N ASN A 51 -26.15 -23.07 24.97
CA ASN A 51 -25.45 -24.15 25.69
C ASN A 51 -26.43 -25.27 26.09
N PRO A 52 -26.39 -26.45 25.47
CA PRO A 52 -27.35 -27.55 25.72
C PRO A 52 -27.25 -28.18 27.12
N ASN A 53 -26.23 -27.80 27.90
CA ASN A 53 -26.01 -28.37 29.22
C ASN A 53 -26.33 -27.37 30.36
N ARG A 54 -26.94 -26.21 30.05
CA ARG A 54 -27.14 -25.12 31.04
C ARG A 54 -28.45 -24.39 30.78
N GLU A 55 -29.28 -24.21 31.78
CA GLU A 55 -30.45 -23.36 31.74
C GLU A 55 -30.12 -21.86 31.83
N LEU A 56 -29.02 -21.56 32.55
CA LEU A 56 -28.50 -20.21 32.74
C LEU A 56 -27.01 -20.17 32.45
N VAL A 57 -26.56 -19.14 31.74
CA VAL A 57 -25.15 -18.81 31.52
C VAL A 57 -24.90 -17.37 31.92
N GLN A 58 -24.02 -17.17 32.92
CA GLN A 58 -23.70 -15.85 33.49
C GLN A 58 -24.97 -15.04 33.90
N GLY A 59 -26.02 -15.73 34.35
CA GLY A 59 -27.28 -15.13 34.78
C GLY A 59 -28.31 -14.86 33.69
N LEU A 60 -27.99 -15.13 32.42
CA LEU A 60 -28.92 -15.04 31.29
C LEU A 60 -29.53 -16.43 30.97
N PRO A 61 -30.84 -16.50 30.60
CA PRO A 61 -31.42 -17.73 30.06
C PRO A 61 -30.63 -18.24 28.87
N ALA A 62 -30.30 -19.53 28.89
CA ALA A 62 -29.61 -20.19 27.80
C ALA A 62 -30.58 -21.07 27.00
N PHE A 63 -30.26 -21.26 25.71
CA PHE A 63 -31.01 -22.10 24.78
C PHE A 63 -30.15 -23.31 24.38
N ASP A 64 -30.81 -24.44 24.09
CA ASP A 64 -30.08 -25.64 23.67
C ASP A 64 -29.48 -25.48 22.29
N ASN A 65 -30.24 -24.86 21.38
CA ASN A 65 -29.86 -24.62 19.98
C ASN A 65 -30.18 -23.19 19.52
N ILE A 66 -29.55 -22.75 18.45
CA ILE A 66 -29.84 -21.46 17.82
C ILE A 66 -31.27 -21.35 17.31
N THR A 67 -31.88 -22.49 16.89
CA THR A 67 -33.26 -22.58 16.44
C THR A 67 -34.30 -22.38 17.52
N ASP A 68 -33.92 -22.50 18.79
CA ASP A 68 -34.82 -22.33 19.94
C ASP A 68 -34.89 -20.87 20.38
N VAL A 69 -34.06 -20.02 19.82
CA VAL A 69 -34.09 -18.58 20.10
C VAL A 69 -35.36 -17.96 19.52
N PRO A 70 -36.15 -17.24 20.33
CA PRO A 70 -37.49 -16.79 19.92
C PRO A 70 -37.51 -15.67 18.86
N GLU A 71 -36.38 -15.09 18.55
CA GLU A 71 -36.28 -13.94 17.62
C GLU A 71 -35.11 -14.08 16.66
N PRO A 72 -35.13 -13.42 15.50
CA PRO A 72 -34.03 -13.43 14.57
C PRO A 72 -32.74 -12.90 15.22
N VAL A 73 -31.62 -13.58 14.95
CA VAL A 73 -30.30 -13.22 15.44
C VAL A 73 -29.49 -12.53 14.32
N ASP A 74 -28.95 -11.33 14.59
CA ASP A 74 -28.11 -10.63 13.64
C ASP A 74 -26.73 -11.30 13.53
N THR A 75 -26.08 -11.55 14.68
CA THR A 75 -24.71 -12.07 14.71
C THR A 75 -24.59 -13.26 15.67
N ALA A 76 -23.95 -14.32 15.22
CA ALA A 76 -23.58 -15.49 16.04
C ALA A 76 -22.07 -15.54 16.26
N ILE A 77 -21.64 -15.73 17.51
CA ILE A 77 -20.27 -16.09 17.85
C ILE A 77 -20.21 -17.59 18.06
N ILE A 78 -19.36 -18.27 17.27
CA ILE A 78 -19.19 -19.71 17.30
C ILE A 78 -17.89 -20.04 18.04
N ALA A 79 -18.04 -20.56 19.26
CA ALA A 79 -16.95 -20.94 20.17
C ALA A 79 -17.03 -22.44 20.56
N VAL A 80 -17.25 -23.31 19.56
CA VAL A 80 -17.32 -24.76 19.71
C VAL A 80 -16.07 -25.45 19.15
N PRO A 81 -15.78 -26.73 19.46
CA PRO A 81 -14.68 -27.48 18.85
C PRO A 81 -14.78 -27.52 17.31
N ALA A 82 -13.63 -27.51 16.62
CA ALA A 82 -13.55 -27.45 15.16
C ALA A 82 -14.46 -28.48 14.44
N ALA A 83 -14.54 -29.69 14.97
CA ALA A 83 -15.38 -30.76 14.39
C ALA A 83 -16.87 -30.43 14.32
N SER A 84 -17.37 -29.53 15.18
CA SER A 84 -18.79 -29.12 15.23
C SER A 84 -19.07 -27.78 14.52
N VAL A 85 -18.04 -27.10 14.03
CA VAL A 85 -18.18 -25.73 13.49
C VAL A 85 -19.04 -25.70 12.23
N VAL A 86 -18.82 -26.63 11.28
CA VAL A 86 -19.55 -26.65 10.00
C VAL A 86 -21.04 -26.88 10.25
N GLU A 87 -21.41 -27.91 11.04
CA GLU A 87 -22.78 -28.19 11.43
C GLU A 87 -23.42 -26.98 12.17
N THR A 88 -22.68 -26.35 13.06
CA THR A 88 -23.16 -25.16 13.76
C THR A 88 -23.41 -23.99 12.81
N ALA A 89 -22.53 -23.78 11.83
CA ALA A 89 -22.69 -22.72 10.84
C ALA A 89 -23.91 -22.99 9.92
N GLU A 90 -24.16 -24.25 9.54
CA GLU A 90 -25.37 -24.66 8.81
C GLU A 90 -26.64 -24.36 9.61
N ALA A 91 -26.64 -24.70 10.90
CA ALA A 91 -27.76 -24.38 11.80
C ALA A 91 -27.99 -22.87 11.94
N CYS A 92 -26.93 -22.07 12.06
CA CYS A 92 -27.03 -20.61 12.06
C CYS A 92 -27.62 -20.08 10.76
N ALA A 93 -27.17 -20.57 9.62
CA ALA A 93 -27.68 -20.17 8.31
C ALA A 93 -29.16 -20.55 8.15
N ALA A 94 -29.56 -21.76 8.56
CA ALA A 94 -30.95 -22.22 8.54
C ALA A 94 -31.87 -21.41 9.48
N ALA A 95 -31.32 -20.90 10.61
CA ALA A 95 -32.04 -20.02 11.53
C ALA A 95 -32.08 -18.53 11.04
N GLY A 96 -31.48 -18.21 9.88
CA GLY A 96 -31.50 -16.87 9.30
C GLY A 96 -30.54 -15.90 9.97
N VAL A 97 -29.49 -16.39 10.64
CA VAL A 97 -28.42 -15.55 11.19
C VAL A 97 -27.73 -14.80 10.04
N LYS A 98 -27.54 -13.50 10.19
CA LYS A 98 -26.98 -12.64 9.13
C LYS A 98 -25.45 -12.69 9.07
N ALA A 99 -24.81 -12.87 10.23
CA ALA A 99 -23.35 -12.93 10.31
C ALA A 99 -22.88 -13.92 11.40
N ALA A 100 -21.73 -14.57 11.16
CA ALA A 100 -21.09 -15.47 12.12
C ALA A 100 -19.61 -15.11 12.30
N VAL A 101 -19.12 -15.21 13.54
CA VAL A 101 -17.71 -15.03 13.91
C VAL A 101 -17.20 -16.35 14.48
N ILE A 102 -16.25 -17.00 13.84
CA ILE A 102 -15.77 -18.33 14.18
C ILE A 102 -14.40 -18.26 14.84
N PHE A 103 -14.33 -18.52 16.14
CA PHE A 103 -13.08 -18.46 16.88
C PHE A 103 -12.18 -19.68 16.66
N SER A 104 -12.79 -20.82 16.40
CA SER A 104 -12.11 -22.11 16.36
C SER A 104 -11.05 -22.19 15.29
N ALA A 105 -9.87 -22.69 15.64
CA ALA A 105 -8.79 -23.09 14.75
C ALA A 105 -8.94 -24.57 14.36
N GLY A 106 -8.14 -25.05 13.41
CA GLY A 106 -8.16 -26.43 12.94
C GLY A 106 -8.66 -26.58 11.51
N PHE A 107 -8.49 -25.56 10.69
CA PHE A 107 -8.97 -25.47 9.31
C PHE A 107 -7.80 -25.46 8.30
N ALA A 108 -7.78 -24.58 7.31
CA ALA A 108 -6.80 -24.60 6.22
C ALA A 108 -5.34 -24.63 6.69
N GLU A 109 -5.04 -24.09 7.85
CA GLU A 109 -3.71 -24.12 8.48
C GLU A 109 -3.26 -25.52 8.90
N MET A 110 -4.20 -26.49 9.02
CA MET A 110 -3.92 -27.88 9.38
C MET A 110 -3.77 -28.83 8.18
N GLY A 111 -3.77 -28.30 6.96
CA GLY A 111 -3.58 -29.08 5.74
C GLY A 111 -4.89 -29.45 5.02
N GLU A 112 -4.89 -30.54 4.24
CA GLU A 112 -5.97 -30.85 3.28
C GLU A 112 -7.35 -31.02 3.90
N SER A 113 -7.45 -31.79 4.98
CA SER A 113 -8.76 -32.00 5.68
C SER A 113 -9.32 -30.69 6.21
N GLY A 114 -8.45 -29.81 6.74
CA GLY A 114 -8.84 -28.48 7.22
C GLY A 114 -9.29 -27.57 6.07
N ARG A 115 -8.62 -27.65 4.90
CA ARG A 115 -9.04 -26.90 3.70
C ARG A 115 -10.44 -27.30 3.22
N GLN A 116 -10.77 -28.60 3.25
CA GLN A 116 -12.11 -29.07 2.91
C GLN A 116 -13.18 -28.53 3.86
N GLN A 117 -12.92 -28.52 5.16
CA GLN A 117 -13.84 -27.94 6.14
C GLN A 117 -14.00 -26.42 5.96
N GLN A 118 -12.92 -25.71 5.68
CA GLN A 118 -12.98 -24.27 5.38
C GLN A 118 -13.77 -23.98 4.09
N ALA A 119 -13.59 -24.79 3.05
CA ALA A 119 -14.37 -24.69 1.82
C ALA A 119 -15.87 -24.91 2.07
N ALA A 120 -16.24 -25.81 2.99
CA ALA A 120 -17.64 -25.98 3.40
C ALA A 120 -18.19 -24.69 4.03
N LEU A 121 -17.44 -24.00 4.89
CA LEU A 121 -17.83 -22.69 5.46
C LEU A 121 -18.01 -21.64 4.37
N SER A 122 -17.09 -21.56 3.42
CA SER A 122 -17.21 -20.64 2.27
C SER A 122 -18.48 -20.91 1.45
N ASN A 123 -18.82 -22.20 1.24
CA ASN A 123 -20.04 -22.59 0.53
C ASN A 123 -21.31 -22.22 1.31
N ILE A 124 -21.31 -22.36 2.64
CA ILE A 124 -22.43 -21.93 3.50
C ILE A 124 -22.62 -20.41 3.37
N ALA A 125 -21.53 -19.63 3.50
CA ALA A 125 -21.59 -18.17 3.33
C ALA A 125 -22.17 -17.78 1.97
N HIS A 126 -21.67 -18.40 0.91
CA HIS A 126 -22.11 -18.11 -0.46
C HIS A 126 -23.57 -18.48 -0.72
N SER A 127 -24.01 -19.66 -0.28
CA SER A 127 -25.36 -20.18 -0.56
C SER A 127 -26.45 -19.56 0.30
N SER A 128 -26.16 -19.22 1.56
CA SER A 128 -27.12 -18.64 2.49
C SER A 128 -27.11 -17.10 2.51
N GLY A 129 -26.02 -16.47 2.08
CA GLY A 129 -25.78 -15.03 2.24
C GLY A 129 -25.35 -14.63 3.65
N MET A 130 -25.20 -15.57 4.59
CA MET A 130 -24.63 -15.30 5.92
C MET A 130 -23.16 -14.93 5.80
N ARG A 131 -22.75 -13.80 6.40
CA ARG A 131 -21.36 -13.36 6.36
C ARG A 131 -20.56 -14.09 7.43
N ILE A 132 -19.39 -14.60 7.08
CA ILE A 132 -18.56 -15.38 7.98
C ILE A 132 -17.18 -14.75 8.16
N VAL A 133 -16.83 -14.42 9.41
CA VAL A 133 -15.49 -13.98 9.83
C VAL A 133 -14.74 -15.16 10.44
N GLY A 134 -13.51 -15.34 10.02
CA GLY A 134 -12.67 -16.47 10.46
C GLY A 134 -12.66 -17.60 9.40
N PRO A 135 -12.55 -18.88 9.79
CA PRO A 135 -12.26 -19.38 11.15
C PRO A 135 -10.89 -18.92 11.68
N ASN A 136 -10.53 -19.35 12.89
CA ASN A 136 -9.23 -19.02 13.49
C ASN A 136 -9.03 -17.51 13.69
N CYS A 137 -10.05 -16.79 14.16
CA CYS A 137 -9.98 -15.35 14.42
C CYS A 137 -10.19 -15.03 15.91
N LEU A 138 -9.80 -13.85 16.36
CA LEU A 138 -10.05 -13.38 17.74
C LEU A 138 -11.35 -12.60 17.88
N GLY A 139 -12.00 -12.25 16.77
CA GLY A 139 -13.32 -11.66 16.79
C GLY A 139 -13.41 -10.24 16.25
N VAL A 140 -14.43 -9.53 16.71
CA VAL A 140 -14.85 -8.21 16.28
C VAL A 140 -15.30 -7.36 17.46
N TYR A 141 -15.12 -6.05 17.39
CA TYR A 141 -15.82 -5.13 18.28
C TYR A 141 -16.21 -3.81 17.61
N ASN A 142 -17.22 -3.19 18.19
CA ASN A 142 -17.61 -1.79 17.99
C ASN A 142 -17.62 -1.11 19.37
N ALA A 143 -16.60 -0.28 19.62
CA ALA A 143 -16.42 0.36 20.91
C ALA A 143 -17.51 1.39 21.23
N GLU A 144 -18.11 2.04 20.19
CA GLU A 144 -19.17 3.03 20.37
C GLU A 144 -20.48 2.39 20.83
N HIS A 145 -20.79 1.18 20.35
CA HIS A 145 -22.03 0.45 20.69
C HIS A 145 -21.87 -0.52 21.85
N GLY A 146 -20.68 -0.59 22.47
CA GLY A 146 -20.42 -1.53 23.55
C GLY A 146 -20.44 -3.00 23.11
N PHE A 147 -20.37 -3.27 21.79
CA PHE A 147 -20.35 -4.63 21.29
C PHE A 147 -18.91 -5.15 21.23
N PHE A 148 -18.62 -6.22 21.97
CA PHE A 148 -17.31 -6.86 22.07
C PHE A 148 -17.41 -8.36 21.83
N GLY A 149 -17.65 -8.74 20.58
CA GLY A 149 -17.68 -10.13 20.09
C GLY A 149 -16.28 -10.74 19.97
N THR A 150 -15.50 -10.71 21.05
CA THR A 150 -14.11 -11.16 21.07
C THR A 150 -13.77 -11.89 22.35
N PHE A 151 -12.76 -12.76 22.29
CA PHE A 151 -12.21 -13.42 23.48
C PHE A 151 -10.81 -12.93 23.85
N THR A 152 -10.29 -11.88 23.22
CA THR A 152 -8.96 -11.34 23.55
C THR A 152 -8.90 -10.86 25.00
N SER A 153 -7.85 -11.23 25.73
CA SER A 153 -7.63 -10.76 27.09
C SER A 153 -7.14 -9.31 27.18
N THR A 154 -6.81 -8.69 26.06
CA THR A 154 -6.31 -7.30 26.04
C THR A 154 -7.34 -6.30 26.56
N ILE A 155 -8.64 -6.60 26.45
CA ILE A 155 -9.73 -5.80 27.03
C ILE A 155 -9.58 -5.65 28.56
N GLU A 156 -9.03 -6.67 29.23
CA GLU A 156 -8.81 -6.64 30.71
C GLU A 156 -7.68 -5.66 31.11
N ALA A 157 -6.77 -5.32 30.19
CA ALA A 157 -5.72 -4.33 30.41
C ALA A 157 -6.19 -2.89 30.12
N GLY A 158 -7.30 -2.72 29.43
CA GLY A 158 -7.90 -1.41 29.11
C GLY A 158 -9.00 -1.51 28.05
N TRP A 159 -10.12 -0.84 28.31
CA TRP A 159 -11.22 -0.76 27.37
C TRP A 159 -10.87 0.17 26.21
N PRO A 160 -10.97 -0.25 24.94
CA PRO A 160 -10.86 0.63 23.81
C PRO A 160 -11.89 1.75 23.89
N LYS A 161 -11.45 2.99 23.69
CA LYS A 161 -12.37 4.14 23.58
C LYS A 161 -12.84 4.28 22.15
N PRO A 162 -14.10 4.66 21.91
CA PRO A 162 -14.54 5.02 20.58
C PRO A 162 -13.77 6.24 20.06
N GLY A 163 -13.31 6.15 18.83
CA GLY A 163 -12.56 7.21 18.15
C GLY A 163 -12.82 7.16 16.65
N THR A 164 -11.85 7.57 15.86
CA THR A 164 -11.99 7.67 14.41
C THR A 164 -11.21 6.60 13.63
N VAL A 165 -10.53 5.69 14.33
CA VAL A 165 -9.74 4.63 13.70
C VAL A 165 -10.57 3.35 13.52
N GLY A 166 -10.56 2.81 12.29
CA GLY A 166 -10.98 1.45 11.99
C GLY A 166 -9.74 0.56 11.82
N LEU A 167 -9.70 -0.57 12.53
CA LEU A 167 -8.57 -1.50 12.48
C LEU A 167 -9.02 -2.88 12.00
N VAL A 168 -8.35 -3.39 10.96
CA VAL A 168 -8.51 -4.76 10.48
C VAL A 168 -7.17 -5.48 10.48
N SER A 169 -7.15 -6.74 10.94
CA SER A 169 -5.94 -7.56 11.00
C SER A 169 -6.22 -8.99 10.56
N GLN A 170 -5.40 -9.53 9.66
CA GLN A 170 -5.46 -10.95 9.31
C GLN A 170 -5.01 -11.83 10.49
N SER A 171 -4.02 -11.37 11.25
CA SER A 171 -3.57 -12.05 12.46
C SER A 171 -4.40 -11.65 13.70
N GLY A 172 -4.99 -12.63 14.38
CA GLY A 172 -5.70 -12.41 15.62
C GLY A 172 -4.82 -11.85 16.73
N ALA A 173 -3.70 -12.50 16.99
CA ALA A 173 -2.77 -12.12 18.05
C ALA A 173 -2.19 -10.72 17.82
N TYR A 174 -1.75 -10.43 16.59
CA TYR A 174 -1.18 -9.13 16.26
C TYR A 174 -2.24 -8.01 16.25
N GLY A 175 -3.45 -8.29 15.75
CA GLY A 175 -4.56 -7.33 15.82
C GLY A 175 -4.94 -6.97 17.26
N SER A 176 -4.88 -7.93 18.18
CA SER A 176 -5.09 -7.67 19.61
C SER A 176 -3.95 -6.85 20.22
N HIS A 177 -2.70 -7.14 19.85
CA HIS A 177 -1.53 -6.37 20.28
C HIS A 177 -1.63 -4.91 19.82
N LEU A 178 -1.98 -4.67 18.56
CA LEU A 178 -2.20 -3.32 18.00
C LEU A 178 -3.32 -2.58 18.76
N SER A 179 -4.45 -3.25 19.00
CA SER A 179 -5.58 -2.66 19.73
C SER A 179 -5.20 -2.26 21.17
N LEU A 180 -4.41 -3.10 21.85
CA LEU A 180 -3.93 -2.76 23.20
C LEU A 180 -2.98 -1.58 23.19
N LEU A 181 -1.98 -1.58 22.30
CA LEU A 181 -1.03 -0.47 22.21
C LEU A 181 -1.73 0.85 21.83
N ALA A 182 -2.68 0.81 20.92
CA ALA A 182 -3.50 1.98 20.56
C ALA A 182 -4.27 2.50 21.79
N THR A 183 -4.90 1.59 22.56
CA THR A 183 -5.63 1.94 23.79
C THR A 183 -4.70 2.59 24.84
N LEU A 184 -3.52 2.03 25.05
CA LEU A 184 -2.55 2.56 26.01
C LEU A 184 -2.03 3.95 25.61
N ARG A 185 -1.95 4.23 24.31
CA ARG A 185 -1.54 5.53 23.73
C ARG A 185 -2.69 6.53 23.59
N GLY A 186 -3.91 6.15 23.96
CA GLY A 186 -5.07 7.02 23.85
C GLY A 186 -5.67 7.11 22.43
N ILE A 187 -5.22 6.29 21.49
CA ILE A 187 -5.78 6.22 20.13
C ILE A 187 -7.12 5.51 20.19
N GLY A 188 -8.18 6.21 19.84
CA GLY A 188 -9.54 5.67 19.86
C GLY A 188 -9.80 4.78 18.64
N ILE A 189 -10.08 3.48 18.88
CA ILE A 189 -10.48 2.53 17.85
C ILE A 189 -11.99 2.35 17.90
N ARG A 190 -12.70 2.74 16.83
CA ARG A 190 -14.16 2.58 16.72
C ARG A 190 -14.52 1.14 16.38
N PHE A 191 -13.92 0.62 15.33
CA PHE A 191 -14.15 -0.73 14.81
C PHE A 191 -12.84 -1.52 14.78
N TRP A 192 -12.91 -2.74 15.23
CA TRP A 192 -11.79 -3.67 15.18
C TRP A 192 -12.27 -5.03 14.72
N LEU A 193 -11.53 -5.65 13.82
CA LEU A 193 -11.85 -6.98 13.32
C LEU A 193 -10.55 -7.75 13.06
N THR A 194 -10.56 -9.04 13.42
CA THR A 194 -9.54 -9.97 12.97
C THR A 194 -10.14 -11.00 12.04
N THR A 195 -9.61 -11.10 10.82
CA THR A 195 -10.21 -11.93 9.76
C THR A 195 -9.83 -13.42 9.86
N GLY A 196 -8.70 -13.75 10.50
CA GLY A 196 -8.23 -15.14 10.60
C GLY A 196 -7.95 -15.74 9.22
N ASN A 197 -8.53 -16.93 8.95
CA ASN A 197 -8.29 -17.66 7.70
C ASN A 197 -9.05 -17.12 6.48
N GLU A 198 -9.93 -16.14 6.64
CA GLU A 198 -10.65 -15.47 5.53
C GLU A 198 -11.46 -16.41 4.63
N CYS A 199 -12.33 -17.22 5.23
CA CYS A 199 -13.18 -18.12 4.44
C CYS A 199 -14.28 -17.38 3.64
N ASP A 200 -14.66 -16.16 4.05
CA ASP A 200 -15.61 -15.27 3.36
C ASP A 200 -15.19 -13.80 3.49
N VAL A 201 -15.24 -13.24 4.71
CA VAL A 201 -14.84 -11.84 4.96
C VAL A 201 -13.33 -11.75 5.06
N ASP A 202 -12.72 -10.91 4.22
CA ASP A 202 -11.27 -10.66 4.17
C ASP A 202 -10.89 -9.24 4.59
N VAL A 203 -9.58 -8.98 4.65
CA VAL A 203 -9.03 -7.64 4.95
C VAL A 203 -9.48 -6.61 3.91
N ALA A 204 -9.52 -6.98 2.64
CA ALA A 204 -9.87 -6.07 1.54
C ALA A 204 -11.32 -5.57 1.66
N GLU A 205 -12.27 -6.48 1.87
CA GLU A 205 -13.68 -6.13 2.04
C GLU A 205 -13.89 -5.28 3.30
N THR A 206 -13.18 -5.60 4.37
CA THR A 206 -13.25 -4.83 5.62
C THR A 206 -12.72 -3.41 5.43
N ILE A 207 -11.61 -3.19 4.70
CA ILE A 207 -11.13 -1.85 4.34
C ILE A 207 -12.21 -1.09 3.57
N GLY A 208 -12.84 -1.73 2.57
CA GLY A 208 -13.91 -1.11 1.77
C GLY A 208 -15.12 -0.72 2.62
N TRP A 209 -15.52 -1.57 3.58
CA TRP A 209 -16.60 -1.26 4.52
C TRP A 209 -16.22 -0.10 5.45
N LEU A 210 -15.01 -0.11 6.04
CA LEU A 210 -14.51 0.96 6.91
C LEU A 210 -14.43 2.30 6.15
N ALA A 211 -14.08 2.27 4.87
CA ALA A 211 -14.02 3.46 4.03
C ALA A 211 -15.38 4.17 3.90
N GLN A 212 -16.48 3.45 4.02
CA GLN A 212 -17.83 4.01 3.93
C GLN A 212 -18.38 4.50 5.28
N GLN A 213 -17.76 4.13 6.41
CA GLN A 213 -18.28 4.51 7.73
C GLN A 213 -17.98 5.98 8.04
N ALA A 214 -19.01 6.80 8.24
CA ALA A 214 -18.86 8.23 8.54
C ALA A 214 -18.01 8.51 9.80
N GLY A 215 -18.07 7.62 10.79
CA GLY A 215 -17.31 7.73 12.04
C GLY A 215 -15.84 7.27 11.95
N VAL A 216 -15.37 6.80 10.77
CA VAL A 216 -13.99 6.40 10.53
C VAL A 216 -13.30 7.44 9.66
N SER A 217 -12.19 7.99 10.13
CA SER A 217 -11.32 8.89 9.35
C SER A 217 -9.98 8.26 8.99
N VAL A 218 -9.57 7.19 9.66
CA VAL A 218 -8.29 6.50 9.44
C VAL A 218 -8.52 4.99 9.43
N ILE A 219 -7.92 4.30 8.48
CA ILE A 219 -7.97 2.84 8.36
C ILE A 219 -6.58 2.27 8.61
N VAL A 220 -6.48 1.37 9.58
CA VAL A 220 -5.26 0.63 9.90
C VAL A 220 -5.46 -0.82 9.50
N ALA A 221 -4.54 -1.36 8.69
CA ALA A 221 -4.64 -2.71 8.18
C ALA A 221 -3.33 -3.50 8.35
N TYR A 222 -3.47 -4.77 8.70
CA TYR A 222 -2.36 -5.73 8.75
C TYR A 222 -2.73 -6.98 7.96
N ALA A 223 -1.85 -7.40 7.04
CA ALA A 223 -2.03 -8.66 6.34
C ALA A 223 -0.70 -9.36 6.00
N GLU A 224 -0.78 -10.67 5.90
CA GLU A 224 0.27 -11.57 5.43
C GLU A 224 0.22 -11.75 3.89
N GLY A 225 -0.98 -11.64 3.30
CA GLY A 225 -1.27 -11.70 1.88
C GLY A 225 -2.60 -11.06 1.53
N ILE A 226 -2.85 -10.90 0.25
CA ILE A 226 -4.13 -10.44 -0.30
C ILE A 226 -4.71 -11.59 -1.12
N SER A 227 -5.95 -11.98 -0.81
CA SER A 227 -6.64 -13.12 -1.43
C SER A 227 -7.42 -12.72 -2.69
N ASP A 228 -8.01 -11.52 -2.72
CA ASP A 228 -8.81 -10.99 -3.82
C ASP A 228 -8.30 -9.59 -4.21
N ARG A 229 -7.55 -9.51 -5.32
CA ARG A 229 -6.96 -8.26 -5.82
C ARG A 229 -8.00 -7.23 -6.23
N ASP A 230 -9.07 -7.66 -6.89
CA ASP A 230 -10.06 -6.75 -7.47
C ASP A 230 -10.85 -6.08 -6.36
N ARG A 231 -11.20 -6.85 -5.33
CA ARG A 231 -11.80 -6.34 -4.09
C ARG A 231 -10.86 -5.40 -3.35
N PHE A 232 -9.57 -5.76 -3.29
CA PHE A 232 -8.55 -4.92 -2.65
C PHE A 232 -8.39 -3.57 -3.35
N PHE A 233 -8.25 -3.57 -4.67
CA PHE A 233 -8.16 -2.32 -5.43
C PHE A 233 -9.43 -1.47 -5.31
N ALA A 234 -10.61 -2.08 -5.39
CA ALA A 234 -11.87 -1.38 -5.20
C ALA A 234 -11.96 -0.73 -3.81
N ALA A 235 -11.50 -1.43 -2.77
CA ALA A 235 -11.47 -0.91 -1.40
C ALA A 235 -10.50 0.28 -1.25
N LEU A 236 -9.30 0.19 -1.86
CA LEU A 236 -8.31 1.28 -1.83
C LEU A 236 -8.78 2.51 -2.63
N VAL A 237 -9.38 2.30 -3.82
CA VAL A 237 -10.00 3.38 -4.61
C VAL A 237 -11.10 4.06 -3.80
N LEU A 238 -11.94 3.30 -3.12
CA LEU A 238 -13.01 3.84 -2.29
C LEU A 238 -12.46 4.65 -1.10
N ALA A 239 -11.45 4.13 -0.39
CA ALA A 239 -10.80 4.85 0.69
C ALA A 239 -10.18 6.18 0.20
N HIS A 240 -9.52 6.16 -0.95
CA HIS A 240 -8.98 7.34 -1.62
C HIS A 240 -10.09 8.37 -1.95
N GLN A 241 -11.18 7.94 -2.57
CA GLN A 241 -12.33 8.80 -2.92
C GLN A 241 -12.99 9.43 -1.69
N GLN A 242 -12.97 8.75 -0.55
CA GLN A 242 -13.48 9.23 0.73
C GLN A 242 -12.43 10.05 1.53
N GLY A 243 -11.24 10.26 0.98
CA GLY A 243 -10.16 11.00 1.64
C GLY A 243 -9.68 10.34 2.95
N LYS A 244 -9.76 9.02 3.05
CA LYS A 244 -9.40 8.28 4.26
C LYS A 244 -8.03 7.63 4.16
N PRO A 245 -7.04 8.07 4.95
CA PRO A 245 -5.74 7.43 5.06
C PRO A 245 -5.85 5.94 5.33
N VAL A 246 -5.16 5.13 4.52
CA VAL A 246 -4.96 3.70 4.76
C VAL A 246 -3.50 3.48 5.15
N ILE A 247 -3.29 3.00 6.37
CA ILE A 247 -1.97 2.68 6.91
C ILE A 247 -1.87 1.16 6.96
N PHE A 248 -0.96 0.61 6.19
CA PHE A 248 -0.89 -0.82 5.96
C PHE A 248 0.46 -1.39 6.38
N GLN A 249 0.45 -2.44 7.19
CA GLN A 249 1.64 -3.24 7.46
C GLN A 249 1.53 -4.59 6.77
N LYS A 250 2.31 -4.78 5.69
CA LYS A 250 2.47 -6.04 4.97
C LYS A 250 3.73 -6.73 5.46
N VAL A 251 3.59 -7.95 5.93
CA VAL A 251 4.71 -8.79 6.37
C VAL A 251 5.14 -9.80 5.30
N GLY A 252 6.21 -10.55 5.55
CA GLY A 252 6.80 -11.45 4.54
C GLY A 252 7.63 -10.71 3.49
N ARG A 253 8.37 -9.66 3.90
CA ARG A 253 9.16 -8.78 3.03
C ARG A 253 10.43 -9.42 2.50
N THR A 254 11.01 -10.35 3.22
CA THR A 254 12.25 -11.04 2.87
C THR A 254 11.98 -12.48 2.42
N GLY A 255 12.91 -13.12 1.73
CA GLY A 255 12.76 -14.52 1.35
C GLY A 255 12.46 -15.45 2.53
N VAL A 256 13.07 -15.19 3.70
CA VAL A 256 12.81 -15.93 4.95
C VAL A 256 11.39 -15.62 5.46
N GLY A 257 11.01 -14.35 5.49
CA GLY A 257 9.67 -13.94 5.90
C GLY A 257 8.58 -14.49 4.98
N ALA A 258 8.79 -14.45 3.67
CA ALA A 258 7.86 -15.01 2.69
C ALA A 258 7.72 -16.55 2.83
N ALA A 259 8.80 -17.26 3.13
CA ALA A 259 8.74 -18.69 3.42
C ALA A 259 7.94 -18.98 4.70
N ALA A 260 8.12 -18.17 5.75
CA ALA A 260 7.36 -18.29 6.99
C ALA A 260 5.85 -18.04 6.77
N VAL A 261 5.49 -17.02 5.99
CA VAL A 261 4.08 -16.74 5.64
C VAL A 261 3.46 -17.92 4.90
N ARG A 262 4.13 -18.47 3.87
CA ARG A 262 3.62 -19.65 3.15
C ARG A 262 3.39 -20.87 4.05
N SER A 263 4.24 -21.07 5.06
CA SER A 263 4.06 -22.17 6.01
C SER A 263 2.96 -21.93 7.04
N HIS A 264 2.62 -20.65 7.32
CA HIS A 264 1.65 -20.26 8.35
C HIS A 264 0.23 -20.15 7.81
N THR A 265 0.04 -19.54 6.64
CA THR A 265 -1.31 -19.22 6.10
C THR A 265 -1.63 -19.86 4.75
N ALA A 266 -0.69 -20.62 4.16
CA ALA A 266 -0.80 -21.16 2.80
C ALA A 266 -1.04 -20.11 1.70
N SER A 267 -0.85 -18.81 2.00
CA SER A 267 -1.01 -17.72 1.03
C SER A 267 0.23 -17.57 0.14
N LEU A 268 0.01 -17.19 -1.12
CA LEU A 268 1.07 -16.83 -2.04
C LEU A 268 1.63 -15.46 -1.60
N ALA A 269 2.92 -15.42 -1.24
CA ALA A 269 3.60 -14.15 -1.02
C ALA A 269 4.08 -13.63 -2.38
N GLY A 270 3.43 -12.59 -2.90
CA GLY A 270 3.92 -11.85 -4.08
C GLY A 270 5.27 -11.17 -3.78
N THR A 271 5.92 -10.67 -4.84
CA THR A 271 7.21 -9.95 -4.71
C THR A 271 7.02 -8.67 -3.90
N ASP A 272 7.81 -8.46 -2.85
CA ASP A 272 7.66 -7.34 -1.90
C ASP A 272 7.70 -5.96 -2.60
N ALA A 273 8.55 -5.80 -3.62
CA ALA A 273 8.64 -4.59 -4.42
C ALA A 273 7.35 -4.28 -5.21
N VAL A 274 6.58 -5.29 -5.59
CA VAL A 274 5.27 -5.11 -6.24
C VAL A 274 4.27 -4.53 -5.25
N TYR A 275 4.26 -5.03 -3.99
CA TYR A 275 3.44 -4.41 -2.93
C TYR A 275 3.78 -2.94 -2.71
N ASP A 276 5.08 -2.58 -2.71
CA ASP A 276 5.49 -1.18 -2.60
C ASP A 276 4.95 -0.34 -3.77
N GLY A 277 5.02 -0.87 -4.99
CA GLY A 277 4.46 -0.23 -6.18
C GLY A 277 2.95 -0.01 -6.07
N VAL A 278 2.20 -1.06 -5.67
CA VAL A 278 0.74 -0.98 -5.44
C VAL A 278 0.41 0.07 -4.39
N PHE A 279 1.07 0.06 -3.24
CA PHE A 279 0.77 1.01 -2.16
C PHE A 279 1.03 2.46 -2.59
N ARG A 280 2.12 2.73 -3.31
CA ARG A 280 2.41 4.06 -3.87
C ARG A 280 1.36 4.49 -4.91
N GLN A 281 0.96 3.57 -5.80
CA GLN A 281 -0.05 3.82 -6.83
C GLN A 281 -1.40 4.21 -6.22
N PHE A 282 -1.81 3.55 -5.14
CA PHE A 282 -3.10 3.77 -4.49
C PHE A 282 -3.04 4.74 -3.30
N GLY A 283 -1.89 5.34 -3.00
CA GLY A 283 -1.74 6.30 -1.90
C GLY A 283 -1.85 5.67 -0.51
N VAL A 284 -1.50 4.40 -0.39
CA VAL A 284 -1.45 3.68 0.90
C VAL A 284 -0.11 3.93 1.58
N TYR A 285 -0.12 4.25 2.87
CA TYR A 285 1.10 4.36 3.65
C TYR A 285 1.53 2.98 4.15
N ARG A 286 2.68 2.51 3.70
CA ARG A 286 3.26 1.25 4.16
C ARG A 286 4.11 1.47 5.40
N ALA A 287 3.57 1.10 6.56
CA ALA A 287 4.32 1.12 7.82
C ALA A 287 5.37 0.01 7.88
N ARG A 288 6.58 0.34 8.35
CA ARG A 288 7.69 -0.61 8.48
C ARG A 288 7.58 -1.49 9.71
N ASP A 289 7.03 -0.91 10.78
CA ASP A 289 6.88 -1.54 12.09
C ASP A 289 5.63 -1.04 12.82
N THR A 290 5.38 -1.61 13.99
CA THR A 290 4.24 -1.30 14.86
C THR A 290 4.25 0.15 15.33
N GLU A 291 5.43 0.67 15.66
CA GLU A 291 5.62 2.02 16.18
C GLU A 291 5.20 3.06 15.13
N GLU A 292 5.75 2.93 13.93
CA GLU A 292 5.44 3.80 12.79
C GLU A 292 3.95 3.71 12.40
N MET A 293 3.36 2.50 12.41
CA MET A 293 1.95 2.31 12.13
C MET A 293 1.06 3.10 13.09
N LEU A 294 1.34 3.01 14.37
CA LEU A 294 0.57 3.69 15.41
C LEU A 294 0.82 5.20 15.44
N ASP A 295 2.04 5.65 15.18
CA ASP A 295 2.38 7.07 15.10
C ASP A 295 1.62 7.77 13.98
N VAL A 296 1.61 7.15 12.79
CA VAL A 296 0.89 7.71 11.64
C VAL A 296 -0.63 7.66 11.88
N ALA A 297 -1.15 6.57 12.43
CA ALA A 297 -2.57 6.46 12.77
C ALA A 297 -2.99 7.50 13.82
N TYR A 298 -2.15 7.72 14.84
CA TYR A 298 -2.35 8.73 15.87
C TYR A 298 -2.43 10.14 15.26
N ALA A 299 -1.41 10.53 14.51
CA ALA A 299 -1.38 11.87 13.91
C ALA A 299 -2.53 12.07 12.90
N ALA A 300 -2.83 11.07 12.07
CA ALA A 300 -3.92 11.11 11.10
C ALA A 300 -5.31 11.22 11.77
N SER A 301 -5.48 10.69 12.99
CA SER A 301 -6.75 10.73 13.73
C SER A 301 -7.20 12.15 14.12
N PHE A 302 -6.30 13.13 14.07
CA PHE A 302 -6.61 14.54 14.27
C PHE A 302 -7.26 15.20 13.02
N GLY A 303 -7.26 14.52 11.88
CA GLY A 303 -8.00 14.93 10.68
C GLY A 303 -7.40 16.11 9.90
N ILE A 304 -6.12 16.44 10.11
CA ILE A 304 -5.42 17.53 9.43
C ILE A 304 -4.32 16.95 8.56
N LEU A 305 -4.42 17.19 7.25
CA LEU A 305 -3.40 16.82 6.28
C LEU A 305 -2.74 18.08 5.75
N PRO A 306 -1.40 18.22 5.85
CA PRO A 306 -0.67 19.39 5.33
C PRO A 306 -0.88 19.53 3.82
N ALA A 307 -1.11 20.74 3.33
CA ALA A 307 -1.35 20.98 1.90
C ALA A 307 -0.10 20.77 1.02
N SER A 308 1.09 20.84 1.61
CA SER A 308 2.37 20.62 0.92
C SER A 308 3.39 19.95 1.85
N ARG A 309 4.62 19.78 1.35
CA ARG A 309 5.75 19.25 2.13
C ARG A 309 6.53 20.31 2.92
N ARG A 310 6.05 21.55 2.97
CA ARG A 310 6.73 22.66 3.67
C ARG A 310 6.50 22.57 5.17
N ILE A 311 7.62 22.45 5.91
CA ILE A 311 7.61 22.25 7.36
C ILE A 311 8.34 23.39 8.08
N GLY A 312 7.72 23.95 9.10
CA GLY A 312 8.34 24.84 10.08
C GLY A 312 8.83 24.02 11.29
N LEU A 313 10.03 24.28 11.73
CA LEU A 313 10.64 23.62 12.89
C LEU A 313 10.95 24.66 13.97
N MET A 314 10.38 24.49 15.16
CA MET A 314 10.62 25.34 16.32
C MET A 314 11.21 24.51 17.46
N SER A 315 12.24 25.01 18.13
CA SER A 315 12.90 24.27 19.18
C SER A 315 13.42 25.18 20.29
N ILE A 316 13.40 24.69 21.54
CA ILE A 316 14.13 25.31 22.66
C ILE A 316 15.59 24.87 22.75
N SER A 317 16.05 24.06 21.80
CA SER A 317 17.38 23.47 21.74
C SER A 317 17.91 23.49 20.30
N GLY A 318 18.97 24.23 20.04
CA GLY A 318 19.55 24.30 18.69
C GLY A 318 19.95 22.93 18.14
N GLY A 319 20.52 22.04 18.96
CA GLY A 319 20.91 20.68 18.52
C GLY A 319 19.73 19.82 18.08
N VAL A 320 18.59 19.91 18.77
CA VAL A 320 17.39 19.19 18.38
C VAL A 320 16.75 19.79 17.12
N GLY A 321 16.82 21.11 16.97
CA GLY A 321 16.41 21.76 15.72
C GLY A 321 17.16 21.20 14.51
N VAL A 322 18.47 20.99 14.61
CA VAL A 322 19.29 20.36 13.56
C VAL A 322 18.84 18.91 13.32
N GLN A 323 18.66 18.13 14.37
CA GLN A 323 18.20 16.73 14.26
C GLN A 323 16.84 16.62 13.53
N MET A 324 15.88 17.50 13.84
CA MET A 324 14.60 17.56 13.15
C MET A 324 14.75 17.93 11.67
N ALA A 325 15.66 18.87 11.37
CA ALA A 325 15.90 19.30 9.98
C ALA A 325 16.54 18.18 9.14
N ASP A 326 17.50 17.45 9.70
CA ASP A 326 18.11 16.30 9.02
C ASP A 326 17.05 15.25 8.69
N GLU A 327 16.23 14.82 9.66
CA GLU A 327 15.15 13.87 9.43
C GLU A 327 14.14 14.40 8.38
N ALA A 328 13.81 15.69 8.42
CA ALA A 328 12.88 16.30 7.47
C ALA A 328 13.42 16.24 6.03
N VAL A 329 14.68 16.64 5.83
CA VAL A 329 15.33 16.65 4.51
C VAL A 329 15.51 15.23 3.97
N GLU A 330 15.92 14.26 4.79
CA GLU A 330 16.05 12.86 4.41
C GLU A 330 14.71 12.26 3.92
N ARG A 331 13.58 12.78 4.41
CA ARG A 331 12.25 12.40 3.98
C ARG A 331 11.68 13.21 2.83
N GLY A 332 12.45 14.20 2.34
CA GLY A 332 12.03 15.09 1.26
C GLY A 332 11.02 16.15 1.70
N LEU A 333 10.93 16.48 2.99
CA LEU A 333 10.21 17.65 3.47
C LEU A 333 11.03 18.90 3.20
N GLU A 334 10.34 20.03 2.97
CA GLU A 334 10.95 21.29 2.60
C GLU A 334 11.14 22.20 3.83
N VAL A 335 12.37 22.28 4.32
CA VAL A 335 12.75 23.17 5.45
C VAL A 335 13.14 24.55 4.90
N THR A 336 12.16 25.29 4.40
CA THR A 336 12.37 26.60 3.78
C THR A 336 12.65 27.67 4.85
N PRO A 337 13.67 28.54 4.70
CA PRO A 337 13.88 29.69 5.59
C PRO A 337 12.71 30.67 5.54
N MET A 338 12.39 31.29 6.68
CA MET A 338 11.44 32.39 6.73
C MET A 338 11.92 33.61 5.96
N SER A 339 11.02 34.54 5.65
CA SER A 339 11.34 35.82 5.04
C SER A 339 12.31 36.66 5.92
N ALA A 340 13.04 37.53 5.30
CA ALA A 340 13.95 38.45 6.04
C ALA A 340 13.17 39.32 7.03
N VAL A 341 11.92 39.66 6.73
CA VAL A 341 11.04 40.45 7.60
C VAL A 341 10.72 39.66 8.86
N ALA A 342 10.24 38.41 8.72
CA ALA A 342 9.93 37.54 9.85
C ALA A 342 11.17 37.27 10.70
N GLN A 343 12.31 36.96 10.07
CA GLN A 343 13.55 36.77 10.80
C GLN A 343 13.96 38.02 11.62
N THR A 344 13.73 39.23 11.09
CA THR A 344 13.99 40.48 11.82
C THR A 344 13.05 40.65 12.99
N ARG A 345 11.73 40.33 12.83
CA ARG A 345 10.74 40.34 13.93
C ARG A 345 11.17 39.41 15.06
N LEU A 346 11.54 38.18 14.72
CA LEU A 346 12.01 37.20 15.71
C LEU A 346 13.28 37.62 16.43
N LYS A 347 14.24 38.26 15.74
CA LYS A 347 15.43 38.83 16.38
C LYS A 347 15.13 39.98 17.30
N THR A 348 14.07 40.74 17.04
CA THR A 348 13.63 41.80 17.94
C THR A 348 13.03 41.24 19.22
N LEU A 349 12.29 40.11 19.11
CA LEU A 349 11.72 39.38 20.26
C LEU A 349 12.81 38.70 21.08
N LEU A 350 13.80 38.11 20.41
CA LEU A 350 14.84 37.31 21.02
C LEU A 350 16.18 37.49 20.27
N PRO A 351 17.01 38.53 20.66
CA PRO A 351 18.23 38.86 19.92
C PRO A 351 19.27 37.75 19.76
N PHE A 352 19.25 36.77 20.67
CA PHE A 352 20.15 35.60 20.67
C PHE A 352 19.59 34.38 19.92
N ALA A 353 18.30 34.39 19.53
CA ALA A 353 17.67 33.30 18.81
C ALA A 353 18.27 33.17 17.40
N SER A 354 18.22 31.93 16.87
CA SER A 354 18.34 31.68 15.44
C SER A 354 16.95 31.76 14.81
N PRO A 355 16.64 32.84 14.06
CA PRO A 355 15.30 33.04 13.51
C PRO A 355 15.09 32.32 12.16
N ARG A 356 16.10 31.63 11.68
CA ARG A 356 16.03 30.84 10.46
C ARG A 356 15.35 29.50 10.76
N ASN A 357 14.55 28.95 9.83
CA ASN A 357 14.03 27.62 10.00
C ASN A 357 15.17 26.57 9.94
N PRO A 358 15.43 25.75 10.98
CA PRO A 358 14.77 25.68 12.30
C PRO A 358 14.91 26.94 13.15
N VAL A 359 13.80 27.31 13.82
CA VAL A 359 13.77 28.47 14.75
C VAL A 359 14.19 28.00 16.14
N ASP A 360 15.33 28.49 16.62
CA ASP A 360 15.78 28.25 18.00
C ASP A 360 15.32 29.40 18.90
N ILE A 361 14.29 29.15 19.72
CA ILE A 361 13.73 30.10 20.68
C ILE A 361 14.46 30.06 22.01
N THR A 362 15.47 29.25 22.14
CA THR A 362 16.35 29.06 23.31
C THR A 362 15.61 28.66 24.59
N ALA A 363 16.35 28.29 25.63
CA ALA A 363 15.81 28.02 26.96
C ALA A 363 15.16 29.23 27.64
N GLN A 364 15.26 30.44 27.06
CA GLN A 364 14.60 31.64 27.63
C GLN A 364 13.08 31.54 27.62
N ALA A 365 12.50 30.71 26.77
CA ALA A 365 11.07 30.36 26.81
C ALA A 365 10.64 29.87 28.20
N PHE A 366 11.50 29.28 29.01
CA PHE A 366 11.19 28.90 30.40
C PHE A 366 10.87 30.11 31.30
N ASN A 367 11.58 31.20 31.11
CA ASN A 367 11.40 32.38 31.93
C ASN A 367 10.33 33.32 31.38
N ASN A 368 10.01 33.18 30.08
CA ASN A 368 9.02 33.99 29.41
C ASN A 368 8.20 33.10 28.43
N PRO A 369 7.10 32.45 28.91
CA PRO A 369 6.23 31.61 28.10
C PRO A 369 5.60 32.31 26.89
N GLU A 370 5.42 33.63 26.95
CA GLU A 370 4.86 34.46 25.86
C GLU A 370 5.74 34.41 24.59
N LEU A 371 7.03 34.11 24.75
CA LEU A 371 7.95 33.96 23.61
C LEU A 371 7.51 32.77 22.71
N VAL A 372 6.93 31.70 23.27
CA VAL A 372 6.43 30.58 22.49
C VAL A 372 5.34 31.06 21.54
N GLY A 373 4.35 31.78 22.08
CA GLY A 373 3.23 32.33 21.30
C GLY A 373 3.69 33.30 20.23
N ALA A 374 4.53 34.25 20.60
CA ALA A 374 5.03 35.28 19.67
C ALA A 374 5.86 34.70 18.52
N ASN A 375 6.68 33.64 18.79
CA ASN A 375 7.43 32.97 17.72
C ASN A 375 6.52 32.15 16.83
N LEU A 376 5.57 31.37 17.40
CA LEU A 376 4.59 30.60 16.66
C LEU A 376 3.73 31.49 15.75
N GLU A 377 3.26 32.62 16.25
CA GLU A 377 2.47 33.59 15.50
C GLU A 377 3.24 34.11 14.27
N VAL A 378 4.50 34.51 14.45
CA VAL A 378 5.34 34.94 13.32
C VAL A 378 5.53 33.83 12.29
N MET A 379 5.72 32.57 12.72
CA MET A 379 5.87 31.43 11.80
C MET A 379 4.57 31.14 11.04
N LEU A 380 3.41 31.28 11.68
CA LEU A 380 2.10 31.05 11.07
C LEU A 380 1.68 32.16 10.11
N GLU A 381 2.01 33.44 10.45
CA GLU A 381 1.73 34.60 9.59
C GLU A 381 2.53 34.59 8.29
N GLU A 382 3.65 33.90 8.23
CA GLU A 382 4.42 33.73 6.98
C GLU A 382 3.65 32.95 5.90
N GLU A 383 2.60 32.19 6.28
CA GLU A 383 1.81 31.31 5.38
C GLU A 383 2.68 30.39 4.51
N THR A 384 3.94 30.19 4.93
CA THR A 384 4.92 29.38 4.19
C THR A 384 4.85 27.93 4.60
N TYR A 385 4.41 27.65 5.84
CA TYR A 385 4.43 26.32 6.42
C TYR A 385 3.02 25.75 6.55
N ASP A 386 2.81 24.57 5.97
CA ASP A 386 1.55 23.81 6.11
C ASP A 386 1.57 22.93 7.36
N SER A 387 2.74 22.75 7.95
CA SER A 387 2.94 22.05 9.21
C SER A 387 4.02 22.70 10.05
N ILE A 388 3.89 22.67 11.37
CA ILE A 388 4.91 23.11 12.32
C ILE A 388 5.13 22.03 13.37
N VAL A 389 6.38 21.64 13.59
CA VAL A 389 6.78 20.77 14.70
C VAL A 389 7.53 21.61 15.75
N ALA A 390 7.00 21.62 16.98
CA ALA A 390 7.54 22.38 18.09
C ALA A 390 8.09 21.46 19.19
N PHE A 391 9.40 21.53 19.43
CA PHE A 391 10.07 20.73 20.47
C PHE A 391 10.22 21.52 21.76
N PHE A 392 9.56 21.02 22.83
CA PHE A 392 9.58 21.61 24.16
C PHE A 392 10.10 20.67 25.26
N THR A 393 10.39 19.41 24.94
CA THR A 393 10.83 18.38 25.89
C THR A 393 9.96 18.39 27.19
N PHE A 394 10.55 18.25 28.37
CA PHE A 394 9.81 18.31 29.66
C PHE A 394 9.34 19.74 30.03
N VAL A 395 9.84 20.76 29.36
CA VAL A 395 9.47 22.18 29.57
C VAL A 395 8.00 22.39 29.34
N GLY A 396 7.49 21.84 28.23
CA GLY A 396 6.08 21.91 27.91
C GLY A 396 5.16 21.28 28.95
N ALA A 397 5.70 20.44 29.85
CA ALA A 397 4.96 19.81 30.94
C ALA A 397 5.14 20.55 32.29
N ALA A 398 5.95 21.60 32.34
CA ALA A 398 6.11 22.39 33.57
C ALA A 398 4.81 23.15 33.89
N LYS A 399 4.41 23.15 35.16
CA LYS A 399 3.12 23.77 35.60
C LYS A 399 2.93 25.21 35.15
N THR A 400 4.03 25.99 35.04
CA THR A 400 4.01 27.38 34.60
C THR A 400 3.88 27.52 33.08
N MET A 401 4.10 26.45 32.31
CA MET A 401 4.10 26.48 30.85
C MET A 401 2.83 25.90 30.24
N VAL A 402 2.19 24.98 30.93
CA VAL A 402 1.03 24.23 30.38
C VAL A 402 -0.10 25.15 29.96
N ASP A 403 -0.54 26.06 30.84
CA ASP A 403 -1.66 26.98 30.57
C ASP A 403 -1.32 27.99 29.44
N PRO A 404 -0.16 28.69 29.47
CA PRO A 404 0.21 29.59 28.39
C PRO A 404 0.36 28.88 27.04
N ILE A 405 1.00 27.71 26.99
CA ILE A 405 1.17 26.96 25.73
C ILE A 405 -0.20 26.47 25.23
N SER A 406 -1.06 25.91 26.09
CA SER A 406 -2.41 25.45 25.69
C SER A 406 -3.23 26.58 25.09
N GLU A 407 -3.21 27.77 25.70
CA GLU A 407 -3.94 28.94 25.18
C GLU A 407 -3.34 29.42 23.85
N THR A 408 -2.02 29.45 23.74
CA THR A 408 -1.32 29.78 22.48
C THR A 408 -1.73 28.85 21.35
N LEU A 409 -1.73 27.55 21.60
CA LEU A 409 -2.09 26.54 20.59
C LEU A 409 -3.58 26.65 20.20
N ARG A 410 -4.46 26.88 21.17
CA ARG A 410 -5.88 27.11 20.89
C ARG A 410 -6.09 28.30 19.96
N LEU A 411 -5.47 29.45 20.26
CA LEU A 411 -5.55 30.65 19.42
C LEU A 411 -4.93 30.41 18.03
N ALA A 412 -3.78 29.74 17.96
CA ALA A 412 -3.12 29.41 16.72
C ALA A 412 -4.01 28.51 15.84
N LYS A 413 -4.68 27.51 16.44
CA LYS A 413 -5.59 26.60 15.72
C LYS A 413 -6.86 27.31 15.26
N GLU A 414 -7.39 28.26 16.03
CA GLU A 414 -8.53 29.05 15.62
C GLU A 414 -8.21 29.96 14.43
N ALA A 415 -7.01 30.57 14.44
CA ALA A 415 -6.57 31.45 13.37
C ALA A 415 -6.10 30.69 12.12
N HIS A 416 -5.46 29.53 12.29
CA HIS A 416 -4.87 28.72 11.21
C HIS A 416 -5.34 27.25 11.30
N PRO A 417 -6.63 26.95 11.10
CA PRO A 417 -7.20 25.61 11.33
C PRO A 417 -6.65 24.53 10.39
N SER A 418 -6.12 24.91 9.23
CA SER A 418 -5.53 24.00 8.24
C SER A 418 -4.07 23.67 8.50
N CYS A 419 -3.35 24.46 9.33
CA CYS A 419 -1.96 24.16 9.67
C CYS A 419 -1.89 23.01 10.67
N LEU A 420 -1.06 22.00 10.37
CA LEU A 420 -0.79 20.90 11.28
C LEU A 420 0.24 21.33 12.32
N LEU A 421 -0.18 21.48 13.56
CA LEU A 421 0.71 21.77 14.68
C LEU A 421 0.98 20.48 15.45
N ILE A 422 2.23 20.04 15.52
CA ILE A 422 2.66 18.87 16.29
C ILE A 422 3.63 19.33 17.39
N LEU A 423 3.43 18.79 18.59
CA LEU A 423 4.32 19.04 19.72
C LEU A 423 5.22 17.84 19.99
N SER A 424 6.47 18.12 20.36
CA SER A 424 7.32 17.09 20.95
C SER A 424 7.58 17.42 22.42
N ILE A 425 6.90 16.67 23.31
CA ILE A 425 6.85 16.91 24.76
C ILE A 425 6.94 15.58 25.51
N VAL A 426 7.72 15.57 26.58
CA VAL A 426 7.73 14.48 27.57
C VAL A 426 7.07 14.97 28.85
N GLY A 427 5.96 14.36 29.22
CA GLY A 427 5.21 14.80 30.39
C GLY A 427 4.13 13.81 30.85
N PRO A 428 3.46 14.11 31.98
CA PRO A 428 2.32 13.32 32.45
C PRO A 428 1.18 13.26 31.43
N LYS A 429 0.47 12.14 31.41
CA LYS A 429 -0.63 11.89 30.48
C LYS A 429 -1.70 12.99 30.50
N GLU A 430 -1.99 13.53 31.68
CA GLU A 430 -2.97 14.59 31.87
C GLU A 430 -2.57 15.91 31.17
N VAL A 431 -1.27 16.17 31.11
CA VAL A 431 -0.73 17.35 30.38
C VAL A 431 -0.77 17.09 28.87
N VAL A 432 -0.36 15.91 28.45
CA VAL A 432 -0.43 15.51 27.04
C VAL A 432 -1.86 15.62 26.52
N SER A 433 -2.83 15.07 27.25
CA SER A 433 -4.24 15.13 26.87
C SER A 433 -4.78 16.55 26.68
N ARG A 434 -4.29 17.53 27.45
CA ARG A 434 -4.70 18.95 27.28
C ARG A 434 -4.25 19.53 25.94
N TYR A 435 -3.06 19.15 25.48
CA TYR A 435 -2.58 19.57 24.16
C TYR A 435 -3.32 18.85 23.03
N GLU A 436 -3.61 17.57 23.23
CA GLU A 436 -4.44 16.78 22.30
C GLU A 436 -5.84 17.36 22.17
N GLU A 437 -6.48 17.80 23.28
CA GLU A 437 -7.76 18.49 23.29
C GLU A 437 -7.74 19.82 22.54
N SER A 438 -6.56 20.46 22.47
CA SER A 438 -6.36 21.65 21.62
C SER A 438 -6.16 21.32 20.13
N GLY A 439 -6.25 20.04 19.73
CA GLY A 439 -6.11 19.58 18.35
C GLY A 439 -4.66 19.42 17.89
N CYS A 440 -3.72 19.27 18.81
CA CYS A 440 -2.30 19.10 18.52
C CYS A 440 -1.83 17.70 18.89
N PRO A 441 -1.38 16.87 17.93
CA PRO A 441 -0.70 15.61 18.24
C PRO A 441 0.56 15.84 19.07
N VAL A 442 0.83 14.94 20.01
CA VAL A 442 2.00 15.03 20.90
C VAL A 442 2.86 13.78 20.77
N PHE A 443 4.15 13.98 20.51
CA PHE A 443 5.15 12.93 20.42
C PHE A 443 6.24 13.15 21.49
N GLU A 444 6.75 12.05 22.06
CA GLU A 444 7.89 12.12 22.95
C GLU A 444 9.20 12.39 22.19
N ASP A 445 9.31 11.84 20.98
CA ASP A 445 10.47 11.93 20.11
C ASP A 445 10.21 12.89 18.94
N PRO A 446 11.04 13.94 18.76
CA PRO A 446 10.85 14.92 17.69
C PRO A 446 11.03 14.35 16.27
N THR A 447 11.86 13.30 16.10
CA THR A 447 12.02 12.67 14.78
C THR A 447 10.78 11.86 14.39
N ARG A 448 10.10 11.23 15.36
CA ARG A 448 8.81 10.58 15.14
C ARG A 448 7.73 11.59 14.73
N ALA A 449 7.74 12.78 15.33
CA ALA A 449 6.86 13.88 14.94
C ALA A 449 7.07 14.31 13.47
N VAL A 450 8.33 14.46 13.05
CA VAL A 450 8.68 14.77 11.65
C VAL A 450 8.26 13.67 10.69
N ARG A 451 8.43 12.39 11.07
CA ARG A 451 7.97 11.23 10.29
C ARG A 451 6.45 11.23 10.09
N ALA A 452 5.72 11.61 11.12
CA ALA A 452 4.28 11.75 11.03
C ALA A 452 3.88 12.84 10.03
N VAL A 453 4.57 14.00 10.01
CA VAL A 453 4.34 15.05 9.00
C VAL A 453 4.58 14.52 7.59
N ASP A 454 5.68 13.79 7.34
CA ASP A 454 5.94 13.18 6.02
C ASP A 454 4.79 12.25 5.60
N ALA A 455 4.34 11.37 6.49
CA ALA A 455 3.25 10.45 6.20
C ALA A 455 1.94 11.19 5.86
N LEU A 456 1.59 12.22 6.62
CA LEU A 456 0.37 13.01 6.40
C LEU A 456 0.46 13.84 5.11
N SER A 457 1.64 14.39 4.79
CA SER A 457 1.87 15.09 3.52
C SER A 457 1.70 14.16 2.32
N ARG A 458 2.18 12.91 2.41
CA ARG A 458 1.98 11.89 1.36
C ARG A 458 0.50 11.56 1.14
N PHE A 459 -0.30 11.49 2.18
CA PHE A 459 -1.75 11.31 2.03
C PHE A 459 -2.39 12.52 1.34
N SER A 460 -2.01 13.74 1.72
CA SER A 460 -2.51 14.95 1.07
C SER A 460 -2.16 14.95 -0.43
N GLU A 461 -0.91 14.67 -0.77
CA GLU A 461 -0.47 14.52 -2.16
C GLU A 461 -1.24 13.43 -2.92
N ALA A 462 -1.50 12.29 -2.26
CA ALA A 462 -2.27 11.21 -2.86
C ALA A 462 -3.72 11.63 -3.13
N PHE A 463 -4.40 12.24 -2.16
CA PHE A 463 -5.80 12.65 -2.29
C PHE A 463 -6.01 13.85 -3.22
N ALA A 464 -5.00 14.67 -3.45
CA ALA A 464 -5.04 15.72 -4.47
C ALA A 464 -5.07 15.17 -5.90
N ARG A 465 -4.73 13.90 -6.10
CA ARG A 465 -4.72 13.22 -7.40
C ARG A 465 -6.06 12.57 -7.67
N ARG A 466 -6.30 12.28 -8.95
CA ARG A 466 -7.42 11.42 -9.31
C ARG A 466 -7.19 10.00 -8.76
N ALA A 467 -8.25 9.40 -8.21
CA ALA A 467 -8.20 8.01 -7.78
C ALA A 467 -7.80 7.08 -8.95
N PRO A 468 -6.92 6.09 -8.72
CA PRO A 468 -6.51 5.16 -9.77
C PRO A 468 -7.73 4.47 -10.40
N SER A 469 -7.73 4.35 -11.73
CA SER A 469 -8.78 3.63 -12.46
C SER A 469 -8.24 2.29 -12.92
N MET A 470 -8.87 1.22 -12.46
CA MET A 470 -8.56 -0.15 -12.87
C MET A 470 -9.45 -0.64 -14.02
N THR A 471 -10.24 0.26 -14.60
CA THR A 471 -11.18 -0.08 -15.68
C THR A 471 -10.47 -0.02 -17.02
N ILE A 472 -10.48 -1.13 -17.75
CA ILE A 472 -10.02 -1.18 -19.15
C ILE A 472 -11.19 -0.76 -20.03
N ALA A 473 -11.01 0.30 -20.82
CA ALA A 473 -11.95 0.65 -21.87
C ALA A 473 -11.79 -0.34 -23.04
N GLY A 474 -12.68 -1.34 -23.10
CA GLY A 474 -12.72 -2.34 -24.17
C GLY A 474 -11.79 -3.53 -23.91
N GLN A 475 -12.34 -4.72 -23.76
CA GLN A 475 -11.56 -5.94 -23.89
C GLN A 475 -11.18 -6.10 -25.36
N SER A 476 -9.89 -6.25 -25.63
CA SER A 476 -9.42 -6.58 -27.00
C SER A 476 -9.87 -8.02 -27.30
N GLU A 477 -10.53 -8.23 -28.44
CA GLU A 477 -10.80 -9.57 -28.96
C GLU A 477 -9.54 -10.23 -29.55
N THR A 478 -8.39 -9.53 -29.55
CA THR A 478 -7.13 -10.05 -30.06
C THR A 478 -6.49 -11.00 -29.08
N HIS A 479 -6.36 -12.26 -29.50
CA HIS A 479 -5.61 -13.27 -28.77
C HIS A 479 -4.11 -13.15 -29.07
N LEU A 480 -3.28 -13.37 -28.04
CA LEU A 480 -1.84 -13.54 -28.26
C LEU A 480 -1.60 -14.84 -29.03
N PRO A 481 -0.63 -14.84 -29.98
CA PRO A 481 -0.17 -16.09 -30.58
C PRO A 481 0.36 -17.06 -29.51
N PRO A 482 0.27 -18.37 -29.74
CA PRO A 482 0.86 -19.34 -28.81
C PRO A 482 2.37 -19.18 -28.75
N SER A 483 2.97 -19.39 -27.57
CA SER A 483 4.43 -19.43 -27.39
C SER A 483 5.05 -20.64 -28.11
N PRO A 484 6.29 -20.52 -28.62
CA PRO A 484 7.18 -19.36 -28.56
C PRO A 484 6.87 -18.29 -29.62
N ILE A 485 6.88 -17.03 -29.20
CA ILE A 485 6.63 -15.86 -30.07
C ILE A 485 7.98 -15.31 -30.51
N SER A 486 8.19 -15.14 -31.83
CA SER A 486 9.44 -14.55 -32.33
C SER A 486 9.52 -13.05 -32.04
N GLU A 487 10.75 -12.51 -31.98
CA GLU A 487 11.01 -11.08 -31.76
C GLU A 487 10.28 -10.18 -32.75
N VAL A 488 10.21 -10.59 -34.00
CA VAL A 488 9.51 -9.86 -35.07
C VAL A 488 8.02 -9.71 -34.75
N VAL A 489 7.39 -10.81 -34.31
CA VAL A 489 5.97 -10.82 -33.93
C VAL A 489 5.76 -10.01 -32.64
N ALA A 490 6.66 -10.16 -31.66
CA ALA A 490 6.61 -9.41 -30.41
C ALA A 490 6.68 -7.88 -30.66
N LYS A 491 7.64 -7.42 -31.44
CA LYS A 491 7.78 -6.02 -31.81
C LYS A 491 6.54 -5.47 -32.56
N ARG A 492 5.98 -6.26 -33.48
CA ARG A 492 4.75 -5.87 -34.17
C ARG A 492 3.60 -5.69 -33.21
N LEU A 493 3.35 -6.66 -32.30
CA LEU A 493 2.28 -6.57 -31.30
C LEU A 493 2.42 -5.33 -30.42
N LEU A 494 3.65 -5.03 -29.98
CA LEU A 494 3.93 -3.85 -29.15
C LEU A 494 3.83 -2.55 -29.96
N SER A 495 4.24 -2.55 -31.21
CA SER A 495 4.06 -1.40 -32.13
C SER A 495 2.59 -1.10 -32.38
N ASP A 496 1.77 -2.13 -32.60
CA ASP A 496 0.31 -2.00 -32.77
C ASP A 496 -0.35 -1.48 -31.50
N ALA A 497 0.24 -1.75 -30.33
CA ALA A 497 -0.19 -1.20 -29.04
C ALA A 497 0.30 0.24 -28.78
N GLY A 498 1.10 0.82 -29.68
CA GLY A 498 1.58 2.20 -29.61
C GLY A 498 2.97 2.38 -29.00
N LEU A 499 3.77 1.32 -28.88
CA LEU A 499 5.15 1.43 -28.44
C LEU A 499 6.09 1.60 -29.63
N PRO A 500 6.91 2.68 -29.69
CA PRO A 500 7.86 2.88 -30.77
C PRO A 500 8.96 1.81 -30.74
N VAL A 501 9.09 1.06 -31.80
CA VAL A 501 10.14 0.05 -32.00
C VAL A 501 11.01 0.40 -33.21
N VAL A 502 12.24 -0.12 -33.20
CA VAL A 502 13.18 0.10 -34.31
C VAL A 502 12.62 -0.42 -35.62
N ASN A 503 12.81 0.36 -36.69
CA ASN A 503 12.49 -0.09 -38.06
C ASN A 503 13.53 -1.13 -38.49
N GLU A 504 13.09 -2.32 -38.80
CA GLU A 504 13.96 -3.43 -39.15
C GLU A 504 13.45 -4.27 -40.32
N ARG A 505 14.33 -5.07 -40.89
CA ARG A 505 14.02 -6.00 -41.99
C ARG A 505 14.46 -7.40 -41.65
N VAL A 506 13.61 -8.38 -41.86
CA VAL A 506 13.97 -9.79 -41.85
C VAL A 506 14.54 -10.17 -43.20
N CYS A 507 15.75 -10.72 -43.23
CA CYS A 507 16.47 -11.09 -44.43
C CYS A 507 16.81 -12.57 -44.37
N VAL A 508 16.51 -13.31 -45.44
CA VAL A 508 16.82 -14.77 -45.53
C VAL A 508 18.06 -15.05 -46.35
N THR A 509 18.58 -14.03 -47.08
CA THR A 509 19.84 -14.11 -47.82
C THR A 509 20.76 -12.94 -47.47
N ALA A 510 22.09 -13.15 -47.71
CA ALA A 510 23.09 -12.11 -47.51
C ALA A 510 22.85 -10.87 -48.44
N ASP A 511 22.32 -11.10 -49.63
CA ASP A 511 22.04 -10.02 -50.58
C ASP A 511 20.85 -9.17 -50.10
N GLU A 512 19.79 -9.78 -49.56
CA GLU A 512 18.69 -9.07 -48.90
C GLU A 512 19.19 -8.26 -47.70
N ALA A 513 20.08 -8.83 -46.88
CA ALA A 513 20.65 -8.13 -45.72
C ALA A 513 21.47 -6.90 -46.14
N VAL A 514 22.25 -6.99 -47.24
CA VAL A 514 22.97 -5.85 -47.80
C VAL A 514 22.00 -4.79 -48.34
N ALA A 515 20.96 -5.20 -49.07
CA ALA A 515 19.94 -4.27 -49.58
C ALA A 515 19.21 -3.56 -48.44
N ALA A 516 18.80 -4.27 -47.41
CA ALA A 516 18.18 -3.73 -46.21
C ALA A 516 19.11 -2.72 -45.48
N ALA A 517 20.38 -3.04 -45.35
CA ALA A 517 21.35 -2.14 -44.73
C ALA A 517 21.57 -0.83 -45.52
N ILE A 518 21.49 -0.89 -46.84
CA ILE A 518 21.54 0.32 -47.67
C ILE A 518 20.24 1.18 -47.50
N GLU A 519 19.07 0.54 -47.47
CA GLU A 519 17.79 1.20 -47.25
C GLU A 519 17.70 1.86 -45.89
N LEU A 520 18.11 1.15 -44.82
CA LEU A 520 18.03 1.60 -43.42
C LEU A 520 19.12 2.63 -43.07
N GLY A 521 20.23 2.66 -43.83
CA GLY A 521 21.39 3.50 -43.55
C GLY A 521 22.39 2.86 -42.64
N LEU A 522 23.65 2.81 -43.07
CA LEU A 522 24.77 2.32 -42.24
C LEU A 522 25.19 3.37 -41.21
N PRO A 523 25.65 2.94 -40.01
CA PRO A 523 25.89 1.55 -39.58
C PRO A 523 24.62 0.83 -39.15
N VAL A 524 24.62 -0.50 -39.30
CA VAL A 524 23.53 -1.39 -38.89
C VAL A 524 23.98 -2.44 -37.89
N ALA A 525 23.01 -3.05 -37.19
CA ALA A 525 23.14 -4.25 -36.40
C ALA A 525 22.47 -5.42 -37.10
N LEU A 526 23.07 -6.62 -36.99
CA LEU A 526 22.49 -7.90 -37.44
C LEU A 526 22.25 -8.81 -36.25
N LYS A 527 21.02 -9.39 -36.19
CA LYS A 527 20.64 -10.34 -35.14
C LYS A 527 19.96 -11.55 -35.78
N ILE A 528 20.21 -12.76 -35.27
CA ILE A 528 19.46 -13.95 -35.70
C ILE A 528 17.97 -13.81 -35.30
N ALA A 529 17.07 -14.15 -36.22
CA ALA A 529 15.63 -14.25 -35.97
C ALA A 529 15.24 -15.71 -35.81
N SER A 530 14.79 -16.06 -34.59
CA SER A 530 14.30 -17.40 -34.27
C SER A 530 13.37 -17.32 -33.06
N PRO A 531 12.20 -17.98 -33.10
CA PRO A 531 11.34 -18.11 -31.92
C PRO A 531 11.92 -19.04 -30.85
N ASP A 532 12.85 -19.93 -31.22
CA ASP A 532 13.41 -20.94 -30.34
C ASP A 532 14.67 -20.44 -29.59
N ILE A 533 15.17 -19.22 -29.92
CA ILE A 533 16.42 -18.67 -29.38
C ILE A 533 16.14 -17.31 -28.72
N VAL A 534 16.21 -17.26 -27.40
CA VAL A 534 16.00 -16.05 -26.60
C VAL A 534 17.32 -15.31 -26.37
N HIS A 535 18.38 -15.99 -25.91
CA HIS A 535 19.68 -15.39 -25.56
C HIS A 535 20.66 -15.40 -26.71
N LYS A 536 20.52 -14.51 -27.68
CA LYS A 536 21.25 -14.49 -28.93
C LYS A 536 22.73 -14.12 -28.77
N THR A 537 23.07 -13.32 -27.78
CA THR A 537 24.42 -12.78 -27.57
C THR A 537 25.40 -13.85 -27.08
N GLU A 538 24.92 -14.85 -26.30
CA GLU A 538 25.78 -15.88 -25.67
C GLU A 538 26.60 -16.73 -26.64
N PHE A 539 26.08 -16.97 -27.84
CA PHE A 539 26.76 -17.75 -28.88
C PHE A 539 27.16 -16.89 -30.10
N GLY A 540 27.13 -15.56 -30.00
CA GLY A 540 27.49 -14.66 -31.08
C GLY A 540 26.43 -14.58 -32.18
N GLY A 541 25.16 -14.68 -31.82
CA GLY A 541 23.98 -14.49 -32.69
C GLY A 541 23.67 -13.03 -33.04
N VAL A 542 24.52 -12.09 -32.59
CA VAL A 542 24.41 -10.64 -32.80
C VAL A 542 25.73 -10.07 -33.28
N GLU A 543 25.71 -9.17 -34.28
CA GLU A 543 26.83 -8.37 -34.74
C GLU A 543 26.41 -6.91 -34.81
N LEU A 544 27.23 -6.02 -34.24
CA LEU A 544 26.91 -4.60 -34.08
C LEU A 544 27.87 -3.73 -34.90
N ALA A 545 27.46 -2.48 -35.15
CA ALA A 545 28.29 -1.44 -35.78
C ALA A 545 28.87 -1.85 -37.15
N LEU A 546 28.06 -2.48 -37.98
CA LEU A 546 28.48 -2.85 -39.34
C LEU A 546 28.45 -1.63 -40.26
N ASN A 547 29.62 -1.16 -40.67
CA ASN A 547 29.78 0.11 -41.33
C ASN A 547 29.82 -0.02 -42.85
N THR A 548 30.03 -1.21 -43.41
CA THR A 548 30.09 -1.44 -44.84
C THR A 548 29.21 -2.58 -45.28
N THR A 549 28.81 -2.58 -46.57
CA THR A 549 28.06 -3.69 -47.15
C THR A 549 28.82 -5.02 -47.12
N THR A 550 30.16 -4.97 -47.12
CA THR A 550 31.04 -6.15 -46.99
C THR A 550 30.93 -6.71 -45.54
N ASP A 551 30.94 -5.85 -44.53
CA ASP A 551 30.77 -6.26 -43.11
C ASP A 551 29.42 -6.93 -42.93
N VAL A 552 28.36 -6.35 -43.47
CA VAL A 552 26.98 -6.89 -43.43
C VAL A 552 26.92 -8.29 -44.04
N ARG A 553 27.53 -8.51 -45.20
CA ARG A 553 27.57 -9.80 -45.86
C ARG A 553 28.31 -10.83 -45.02
N ASN A 554 29.47 -10.46 -44.53
CA ASN A 554 30.31 -11.36 -43.71
C ASN A 554 29.61 -11.70 -42.38
N ALA A 555 28.99 -10.72 -41.72
CA ALA A 555 28.22 -10.89 -40.48
C ALA A 555 27.02 -11.82 -40.71
N PHE A 556 26.29 -11.69 -41.82
CA PHE A 556 25.18 -12.59 -42.15
C PHE A 556 25.63 -14.07 -42.17
N VAL A 557 26.72 -14.33 -42.89
CA VAL A 557 27.27 -15.69 -42.99
C VAL A 557 27.75 -16.19 -41.63
N ALA A 558 28.45 -15.34 -40.89
CA ALA A 558 28.99 -15.68 -39.59
C ALA A 558 27.93 -15.99 -38.55
N VAL A 559 26.94 -15.08 -38.39
CA VAL A 559 25.83 -15.22 -37.45
C VAL A 559 25.00 -16.47 -37.77
N THR A 560 24.63 -16.65 -39.05
CA THR A 560 23.88 -17.84 -39.47
C THR A 560 24.65 -19.15 -39.25
N GLY A 561 25.97 -19.14 -39.54
CA GLY A 561 26.85 -20.30 -39.33
C GLY A 561 26.98 -20.67 -37.87
N ARG A 562 27.28 -19.70 -36.98
CA ARG A 562 27.39 -19.93 -35.54
C ARG A 562 26.07 -20.45 -34.94
N THR A 563 24.93 -19.84 -35.35
CA THR A 563 23.62 -20.27 -34.87
C THR A 563 23.30 -21.72 -35.24
N LYS A 564 23.56 -22.13 -36.51
CA LYS A 564 23.33 -23.51 -36.95
C LYS A 564 24.21 -24.51 -36.20
N MET A 565 25.42 -24.09 -35.81
CA MET A 565 26.32 -24.94 -35.03
C MET A 565 25.89 -25.07 -33.57
N ALA A 566 25.43 -23.95 -32.96
CA ALA A 566 25.04 -23.94 -31.57
C ALA A 566 23.62 -24.51 -31.34
N HIS A 567 22.71 -24.29 -32.27
CA HIS A 567 21.30 -24.68 -32.20
C HIS A 567 20.81 -25.31 -33.51
N PRO A 568 21.27 -26.56 -33.84
CA PRO A 568 20.96 -27.18 -35.12
C PRO A 568 19.48 -27.44 -35.38
N GLU A 569 18.68 -27.63 -34.31
CA GLU A 569 17.24 -27.91 -34.39
C GLU A 569 16.35 -26.64 -34.33
N ALA A 570 16.97 -25.44 -34.14
CA ALA A 570 16.17 -24.20 -34.01
C ALA A 570 15.58 -23.76 -35.36
N ARG A 571 14.37 -23.31 -35.33
CA ARG A 571 13.69 -22.72 -36.49
C ARG A 571 14.25 -21.30 -36.75
N LEU A 572 14.94 -21.13 -37.85
CA LEU A 572 15.51 -19.85 -38.24
C LEU A 572 14.56 -19.13 -39.22
N GLU A 573 14.04 -17.98 -38.83
CA GLU A 573 13.22 -17.11 -39.68
C GLU A 573 14.06 -16.22 -40.60
N GLY A 574 15.36 -16.07 -40.30
CA GLY A 574 16.30 -15.24 -41.03
C GLY A 574 17.25 -14.47 -40.10
N VAL A 575 17.70 -13.34 -40.57
CA VAL A 575 18.53 -12.38 -39.85
C VAL A 575 17.80 -11.02 -39.84
N LEU A 576 17.64 -10.41 -38.68
CA LEU A 576 17.14 -9.06 -38.51
C LEU A 576 18.26 -8.06 -38.82
N VAL A 577 17.98 -7.10 -39.68
CA VAL A 577 18.85 -5.95 -39.96
C VAL A 577 18.16 -4.71 -39.43
N SER A 578 18.80 -3.99 -38.51
CA SER A 578 18.29 -2.76 -37.90
C SER A 578 19.34 -1.65 -37.92
N PRO A 579 18.94 -0.36 -38.02
CA PRO A 579 19.88 0.75 -37.89
C PRO A 579 20.48 0.77 -36.44
N MET A 580 21.74 1.22 -36.36
CA MET A 580 22.33 1.52 -35.06
C MET A 580 21.73 2.78 -34.49
N VAL A 581 21.17 2.67 -33.29
CA VAL A 581 20.69 3.84 -32.53
C VAL A 581 21.84 4.34 -31.67
N THR A 582 22.18 5.61 -31.81
CA THR A 582 23.28 6.24 -31.08
C THR A 582 22.75 7.40 -30.23
N GLY A 583 23.32 7.57 -29.04
CA GLY A 583 22.87 8.58 -28.09
C GLY A 583 21.66 8.13 -27.27
N GLY A 584 21.19 9.01 -26.38
CA GLY A 584 20.10 8.69 -25.46
C GLY A 584 20.53 7.89 -24.23
N VAL A 585 19.55 7.53 -23.43
CA VAL A 585 19.72 6.74 -22.20
C VAL A 585 19.00 5.41 -22.36
N GLU A 586 19.67 4.32 -22.11
CA GLU A 586 19.04 3.00 -22.11
C GLU A 586 18.15 2.82 -20.88
N THR A 587 16.95 2.35 -21.12
CA THR A 587 15.94 2.00 -20.13
C THR A 587 15.40 0.60 -20.41
N ILE A 588 14.73 0.02 -19.44
CA ILE A 588 14.06 -1.28 -19.54
C ILE A 588 12.59 -1.15 -19.19
N PHE A 589 11.74 -1.74 -20.02
CA PHE A 589 10.31 -1.89 -19.79
C PHE A 589 10.00 -3.37 -19.67
N GLY A 590 9.36 -3.75 -18.57
CA GLY A 590 8.95 -5.14 -18.34
C GLY A 590 7.48 -5.23 -17.97
N VAL A 591 6.89 -6.37 -18.26
CA VAL A 591 5.60 -6.81 -17.76
C VAL A 591 5.76 -8.21 -17.21
N GLN A 592 5.21 -8.46 -16.03
CA GLN A 592 5.10 -9.79 -15.46
C GLN A 592 3.73 -10.01 -14.89
N ASP A 593 3.18 -11.20 -15.04
CA ASP A 593 1.95 -11.59 -14.36
C ASP A 593 2.27 -11.99 -12.92
N ASP A 594 1.97 -11.08 -11.98
CA ASP A 594 2.15 -11.35 -10.54
C ASP A 594 1.00 -12.23 -10.04
N PRO A 595 1.28 -13.30 -9.27
CA PRO A 595 0.24 -14.24 -8.81
C PRO A 595 -0.82 -13.61 -7.92
N THR A 596 -0.53 -12.47 -7.29
CA THR A 596 -1.47 -11.74 -6.43
C THR A 596 -2.17 -10.62 -7.20
N PHE A 597 -1.41 -9.83 -7.96
CA PHE A 597 -1.89 -8.58 -8.54
C PHE A 597 -2.14 -8.63 -10.06
N GLY A 598 -1.82 -9.76 -10.71
CA GLY A 598 -1.94 -9.89 -12.17
C GLY A 598 -0.88 -9.09 -12.92
N PRO A 599 -1.19 -8.47 -14.07
CA PRO A 599 -0.17 -7.80 -14.87
C PRO A 599 0.45 -6.60 -14.14
N VAL A 600 1.76 -6.66 -13.93
CA VAL A 600 2.57 -5.62 -13.30
C VAL A 600 3.60 -5.11 -14.31
N VAL A 601 3.65 -3.81 -14.50
CA VAL A 601 4.65 -3.15 -15.34
C VAL A 601 5.84 -2.75 -14.48
N MET A 602 7.03 -3.03 -14.99
CA MET A 602 8.32 -2.63 -14.43
C MET A 602 8.95 -1.56 -15.34
N PHE A 603 9.56 -0.57 -14.72
CA PHE A 603 10.42 0.42 -15.37
C PHE A 603 11.74 0.56 -14.62
N GLY A 604 12.85 0.65 -15.36
CA GLY A 604 14.18 0.86 -14.80
C GLY A 604 15.14 1.50 -15.79
N LEU A 605 16.30 1.97 -15.29
CA LEU A 605 17.41 2.35 -16.11
C LEU A 605 18.13 1.10 -16.62
N GLY A 606 18.53 1.09 -17.90
CA GLY A 606 19.23 -0.04 -18.51
C GLY A 606 20.68 -0.25 -18.06
N GLY A 607 21.31 -1.31 -18.55
CA GLY A 607 22.70 -1.62 -18.27
C GLY A 607 22.99 -1.93 -16.79
N ILE A 608 24.14 -1.49 -16.30
CA ILE A 608 24.61 -1.76 -14.92
C ILE A 608 23.65 -1.28 -13.81
N PHE A 609 22.79 -0.33 -14.09
CA PHE A 609 21.83 0.20 -13.10
C PHE A 609 20.79 -0.84 -12.70
N VAL A 610 20.27 -1.61 -13.65
CA VAL A 610 19.33 -2.71 -13.35
C VAL A 610 20.06 -3.89 -12.74
N GLU A 611 21.15 -4.33 -13.37
CA GLU A 611 21.84 -5.56 -12.97
C GLU A 611 22.50 -5.48 -11.58
N THR A 612 23.00 -4.30 -11.21
CA THR A 612 23.79 -4.12 -9.99
C THR A 612 23.01 -3.40 -8.88
N LEU A 613 22.21 -2.38 -9.21
CA LEU A 613 21.55 -1.52 -8.22
C LEU A 613 20.08 -1.89 -8.01
N ASN A 614 19.47 -2.71 -8.88
CA ASN A 614 18.04 -3.02 -8.87
C ASN A 614 17.16 -1.75 -8.81
N ASP A 615 17.59 -0.68 -9.51
CA ASP A 615 16.86 0.61 -9.53
C ASP A 615 15.68 0.51 -10.49
N VAL A 616 14.60 -0.06 -9.99
CA VAL A 616 13.37 -0.34 -10.71
C VAL A 616 12.14 0.10 -9.93
N SER A 617 11.09 0.46 -10.64
CA SER A 617 9.77 0.78 -10.09
C SER A 617 8.70 -0.12 -10.70
N PHE A 618 7.61 -0.33 -9.96
CA PHE A 618 6.52 -1.24 -10.35
C PHE A 618 5.17 -0.54 -10.27
N ARG A 619 4.26 -0.86 -11.20
CA ARG A 619 2.85 -0.46 -11.18
C ARG A 619 1.95 -1.58 -11.67
N VAL A 620 0.79 -1.70 -11.06
CA VAL A 620 -0.25 -2.60 -11.58
C VAL A 620 -0.91 -1.96 -12.80
N ALA A 621 -1.09 -2.77 -13.84
CA ALA A 621 -1.77 -2.35 -15.05
C ALA A 621 -3.31 -2.40 -14.88
N PRO A 622 -4.09 -1.48 -15.52
CA PRO A 622 -3.63 -0.36 -16.32
C PRO A 622 -3.34 0.91 -15.51
N PHE A 623 -2.53 1.80 -16.05
CA PHE A 623 -2.32 3.15 -15.51
C PHE A 623 -2.14 4.18 -16.65
N ASP A 624 -2.23 5.47 -16.30
CA ASP A 624 -2.11 6.58 -17.23
C ASP A 624 -0.69 7.18 -17.26
N GLU A 625 -0.50 8.20 -18.12
CA GLU A 625 0.79 8.87 -18.30
C GLU A 625 1.22 9.63 -17.04
N GLU A 626 0.27 10.16 -16.26
CA GLU A 626 0.58 10.85 -15.01
C GLU A 626 1.19 9.88 -13.98
N GLU A 627 0.63 8.65 -13.87
CA GLU A 627 1.21 7.61 -13.04
C GLU A 627 2.56 7.12 -13.57
N ALA A 628 2.73 7.03 -14.89
CA ALA A 628 4.02 6.70 -15.51
C ALA A 628 5.10 7.73 -15.15
N HIS A 629 4.79 9.03 -15.17
CA HIS A 629 5.71 10.07 -14.73
C HIS A 629 6.11 9.92 -13.26
N ARG A 630 5.18 9.53 -12.38
CA ARG A 630 5.49 9.25 -10.96
C ARG A 630 6.41 8.06 -10.82
N MET A 631 6.09 6.98 -11.53
CA MET A 631 6.88 5.75 -11.57
C MET A 631 8.34 6.01 -11.96
N MET A 632 8.58 6.83 -12.98
CA MET A 632 9.93 7.23 -13.41
C MET A 632 10.68 8.01 -12.32
N ARG A 633 10.01 8.97 -11.66
CA ARG A 633 10.62 9.82 -10.63
C ARG A 633 11.01 9.08 -9.34
N GLU A 634 10.53 7.87 -9.15
CA GLU A 634 10.89 7.03 -8.01
C GLU A 634 12.26 6.38 -8.14
N LEU A 635 12.82 6.33 -9.35
CA LEU A 635 14.16 5.79 -9.55
C LEU A 635 15.21 6.67 -8.88
N GLN A 636 16.16 6.05 -8.19
CA GLN A 636 17.31 6.74 -7.60
C GLN A 636 18.15 7.43 -8.70
N GLY A 637 18.26 6.79 -9.86
CA GLY A 637 18.94 7.28 -11.05
C GLY A 637 18.12 8.24 -11.90
N PHE A 638 16.92 8.68 -11.50
CA PHE A 638 16.05 9.56 -12.31
C PHE A 638 16.78 10.80 -12.86
N GLY A 639 17.72 11.36 -12.11
CA GLY A 639 18.53 12.50 -12.56
C GLY A 639 19.25 12.28 -13.89
N VAL A 640 19.55 11.04 -14.27
CA VAL A 640 20.16 10.70 -15.58
C VAL A 640 19.16 10.99 -16.72
N LEU A 641 17.87 10.66 -16.51
CA LEU A 641 16.80 10.97 -17.46
C LEU A 641 16.48 12.46 -17.50
N ASP A 642 16.62 13.15 -16.38
CA ASP A 642 16.33 14.59 -16.26
C ASP A 642 17.51 15.51 -16.64
N GLY A 643 18.59 14.94 -17.18
CA GLY A 643 19.71 15.70 -17.72
C GLY A 643 20.79 16.07 -16.71
N ALA A 644 21.03 15.24 -15.70
CA ALA A 644 22.11 15.44 -14.74
C ALA A 644 23.49 15.55 -15.42
N ARG A 645 24.38 16.34 -14.82
CA ARG A 645 25.77 16.56 -15.27
C ARG A 645 25.92 17.10 -16.69
N GLY A 646 24.90 17.86 -17.19
CA GLY A 646 24.95 18.48 -18.52
C GLY A 646 24.56 17.54 -19.67
N LEU A 647 24.05 16.36 -19.39
CA LEU A 647 23.41 15.51 -20.37
C LEU A 647 22.11 16.16 -20.87
N PRO A 648 21.70 15.96 -22.14
CA PRO A 648 20.38 16.37 -22.58
C PRO A 648 19.30 15.67 -21.76
N ARG A 649 18.25 16.39 -21.38
CA ARG A 649 17.05 15.80 -20.79
C ARG A 649 16.40 14.85 -21.80
N CYS A 650 16.05 13.65 -21.36
CA CYS A 650 15.31 12.69 -22.16
C CYS A 650 13.85 13.12 -22.39
N ASP A 651 13.22 12.53 -23.38
CA ASP A 651 11.80 12.74 -23.69
C ASP A 651 10.92 11.98 -22.69
N LEU A 652 10.72 12.58 -21.51
CA LEU A 652 9.97 11.98 -20.42
C LEU A 652 8.48 11.77 -20.77
N ASP A 653 7.92 12.63 -21.62
CA ASP A 653 6.52 12.52 -22.03
C ASP A 653 6.33 11.32 -22.97
N ALA A 654 7.27 11.11 -23.90
CA ALA A 654 7.28 9.93 -24.75
C ALA A 654 7.47 8.64 -23.93
N LEU A 655 8.37 8.64 -22.93
CA LEU A 655 8.52 7.50 -22.03
C LEU A 655 7.22 7.22 -21.26
N ALA A 656 6.57 8.25 -20.72
CA ALA A 656 5.32 8.10 -19.98
C ALA A 656 4.19 7.53 -20.87
N SER A 657 4.06 8.04 -22.09
CA SER A 657 3.07 7.57 -23.06
C SER A 657 3.29 6.10 -23.44
N ALA A 658 4.56 5.70 -23.67
CA ALA A 658 4.91 4.32 -23.98
C ALA A 658 4.66 3.38 -22.78
N LEU A 659 5.00 3.77 -21.54
CA LEU A 659 4.69 2.99 -20.33
C LEU A 659 3.19 2.81 -20.14
N ALA A 660 2.41 3.88 -20.33
CA ALA A 660 0.95 3.81 -20.28
C ALA A 660 0.37 2.91 -21.38
N ALA A 661 0.95 2.93 -22.59
CA ALA A 661 0.57 2.04 -23.70
C ALA A 661 0.88 0.57 -23.35
N LEU A 662 2.07 0.29 -22.82
CA LEU A 662 2.46 -1.05 -22.34
C LEU A 662 1.52 -1.54 -21.24
N SER A 663 1.14 -0.67 -20.29
CA SER A 663 0.22 -1.03 -19.23
C SER A 663 -1.17 -1.41 -19.75
N ARG A 664 -1.68 -0.67 -20.75
CA ARG A 664 -2.94 -1.01 -21.42
C ARG A 664 -2.84 -2.35 -22.16
N PHE A 665 -1.75 -2.58 -22.89
CA PHE A 665 -1.48 -3.85 -23.57
C PHE A 665 -1.47 -5.02 -22.57
N ALA A 666 -0.75 -4.88 -21.45
CA ALA A 666 -0.68 -5.89 -20.40
C ALA A 666 -2.06 -6.18 -19.78
N ALA A 667 -2.83 -5.15 -19.49
CA ALA A 667 -4.16 -5.28 -18.93
C ALA A 667 -5.17 -5.92 -19.91
N GLN A 668 -5.11 -5.59 -21.21
CA GLN A 668 -5.94 -6.18 -22.26
C GLN A 668 -5.68 -7.67 -22.47
N HIS A 669 -4.44 -8.13 -22.26
CA HIS A 669 -4.04 -9.52 -22.39
C HIS A 669 -3.89 -10.22 -21.02
N SER A 670 -4.51 -9.66 -19.97
CA SER A 670 -4.56 -10.30 -18.64
C SER A 670 -5.12 -11.72 -18.76
N GLY A 671 -4.42 -12.69 -18.18
CA GLY A 671 -4.77 -14.10 -18.27
C GLY A 671 -4.15 -14.85 -19.47
N GLN A 672 -3.67 -14.14 -20.51
CA GLN A 672 -2.98 -14.73 -21.67
C GLN A 672 -1.46 -14.43 -21.64
N LEU A 673 -1.07 -13.28 -21.09
CA LEU A 673 0.31 -12.84 -21.00
C LEU A 673 0.98 -13.39 -19.73
N GLU A 674 2.10 -14.06 -19.87
CA GLU A 674 2.99 -14.44 -18.77
C GLU A 674 4.01 -13.33 -18.51
N SER A 675 4.69 -12.87 -19.57
CA SER A 675 5.62 -11.75 -19.49
C SER A 675 5.77 -11.02 -20.84
N ALA A 676 6.19 -9.77 -20.78
CA ALA A 676 6.67 -9.01 -21.91
C ALA A 676 7.86 -8.14 -21.49
N GLU A 677 8.84 -7.98 -22.36
CA GLU A 677 10.03 -7.17 -22.11
C GLU A 677 10.43 -6.42 -23.37
N LEU A 678 10.76 -5.14 -23.20
CA LEU A 678 11.48 -4.33 -24.16
C LEU A 678 12.81 -3.92 -23.52
N ASN A 679 13.91 -4.44 -24.03
CA ASN A 679 15.24 -4.23 -23.45
C ASN A 679 16.33 -4.33 -24.51
N PRO A 680 17.04 -3.24 -24.82
CA PRO A 680 16.85 -1.89 -24.26
C PRO A 680 15.76 -1.08 -24.99
N VAL A 681 15.24 -0.11 -24.26
CA VAL A 681 14.50 1.03 -24.81
C VAL A 681 15.39 2.26 -24.68
N VAL A 682 15.76 2.88 -25.80
CA VAL A 682 16.59 4.09 -25.80
C VAL A 682 15.73 5.31 -25.71
N ALA A 683 15.80 6.03 -24.59
CA ALA A 683 15.17 7.33 -24.38
C ALA A 683 16.01 8.41 -25.04
N LEU A 684 15.48 9.05 -26.09
CA LEU A 684 16.17 10.09 -26.84
C LEU A 684 16.01 11.46 -26.17
N PRO A 685 16.77 12.48 -26.58
CA PRO A 685 16.59 13.84 -26.08
C PRO A 685 15.16 14.36 -26.26
N ALA A 686 14.74 15.31 -25.42
CA ALA A 686 13.39 15.87 -25.40
C ALA A 686 12.89 16.25 -26.79
N GLY A 687 11.68 15.80 -27.13
CA GLY A 687 11.04 16.00 -28.43
C GLY A 687 11.48 15.03 -29.54
N GLN A 688 12.39 14.07 -29.25
CA GLN A 688 12.85 13.05 -30.19
C GLN A 688 12.28 11.66 -29.94
N GLY A 689 11.51 11.49 -28.84
CA GLY A 689 10.84 10.24 -28.53
C GLY A 689 11.73 9.18 -27.89
N LEU A 690 11.40 7.93 -28.16
CA LEU A 690 12.13 6.74 -27.72
C LEU A 690 12.10 5.66 -28.79
N ILE A 691 12.99 4.64 -28.65
CA ILE A 691 13.03 3.51 -29.57
C ILE A 691 13.32 2.23 -28.81
N GLY A 692 12.41 1.25 -28.86
CA GLY A 692 12.63 -0.12 -28.39
C GLY A 692 13.45 -0.95 -29.39
N LEU A 693 14.56 -1.51 -28.95
CA LEU A 693 15.50 -2.23 -29.83
C LEU A 693 15.28 -3.75 -29.85
N ASP A 694 14.92 -4.31 -28.71
CA ASP A 694 14.62 -5.73 -28.55
C ASP A 694 13.30 -5.93 -27.82
N ALA A 695 12.56 -6.98 -28.20
CA ALA A 695 11.31 -7.33 -27.55
C ALA A 695 11.12 -8.84 -27.41
N VAL A 696 10.61 -9.25 -26.26
CA VAL A 696 10.21 -10.64 -25.96
C VAL A 696 8.78 -10.61 -25.40
N ILE A 697 7.93 -11.51 -25.88
CA ILE A 697 6.60 -11.76 -25.31
C ILE A 697 6.48 -13.25 -25.06
N VAL A 698 6.05 -13.61 -23.84
CA VAL A 698 5.74 -14.99 -23.47
C VAL A 698 4.25 -15.06 -23.15
N ALA A 699 3.53 -15.85 -23.93
CA ALA A 699 2.13 -16.15 -23.65
C ALA A 699 2.04 -17.35 -22.69
N LYS A 700 1.00 -17.36 -21.85
CA LYS A 700 0.70 -18.49 -20.99
C LYS A 700 0.30 -19.70 -21.84
N ALA A 701 0.65 -20.90 -21.34
CA ALA A 701 0.35 -22.18 -21.99
C ALA A 701 -1.14 -22.49 -22.00
#